data_b1a72a5b9e25219008a64bccd189cb95
#
_entry.id   b1a72a5b9e25219008a64bccd189cb95
#
_cell.length_a   1.000
_cell.length_b   1.000
_cell.length_c   1.000
_cell.angle_alpha   90.00
_cell.angle_beta   90.00
_cell.angle_gamma   90.00
#
_symmetry.space_group_name_H-M   'P 1'
#
loop_
_entity.id
_entity.type
_entity.pdbx_description
1 polymer ?
#
loop_
_entity_poly.entity_id
_entity_poly.type
_entity_poly.pdbx_seq_one_letter_code
_entity_poly.pdbx_strand_id
1 'polypeptide(L)'
;MFISMFISARRAFLPKLILFVLPVALAANTEAQITVATPAPAHVTIQVHADRPASHPIPRTIFGSFLEPIRNSTYNGLWAEILVNPSLEESLWSASRVADMIHDEPALAQASNLGLPLPWEPLDAQQGNRYEPHWGDAANSWRSLEIIGVPGEPTGIKQKVYLPVHRTLSYTGSLYAKHLSGPTLLTVSLRPRNSKNVLASAEIHATAGTWSKYSFTLALPRGSLDRLAPADFVVQVDGNERVDLDQLSLLPADAIDGLDPDVVAMAKAMKTPLVRFGGNFTTGYHWRDGIGPEDKRISMLNISWGIPEYNTFGTDEFLRFCQLIGAKPQIALNMGSGTPQEAADWVRYVDDHYNGGKGGLTWELGNELWGKWNIGWTTLAQLPGRTLAFSEAVRKVDPSAQLIATGGDADRYQPWNAGQLTNPAGTFNTISTHFVVTTDRTQLPDPTEFVATTNAAPSPYPTLDFLASASFALPVVLGRNIRDMQTQINQYPAFANKAHVALTEWLFLSHHQNNDSPNDTNMGGAIEAAGVLNMLMRNADVVPIADMTGILEFAGIVKRRSQVYAAPAYYAFRMYSTADVNRMVAVDAQGGSYSVHNGITRHAEIPNVPYLDTVATLNAAGDTLTLFCVNRHLRKDVATEIDLHGFRASGTAQAQTLRSGSIYEVNDAADPEHITPASSTLTVPFGHIVYTFPHESVTVLTFHKAKSTMMPIQNTSRPRTTR
;
A
#
# COMPACT_ATOMS: atom_id res chain seq x y z
N MET A 1 -37.32 30.85 -19.38
CA MET A 1 -38.42 31.71 -19.71
C MET A 1 -38.80 32.48 -18.46
N PHE A 2 -38.74 33.84 -18.55
CA PHE A 2 -39.06 34.90 -17.58
C PHE A 2 -38.15 35.03 -16.36
N ILE A 3 -37.17 35.96 -16.25
CA ILE A 3 -37.10 37.45 -16.39
C ILE A 3 -38.19 38.20 -15.61
N SER A 4 -37.74 38.95 -14.58
CA SER A 4 -37.98 40.39 -14.36
C SER A 4 -37.71 40.75 -12.92
N MET A 5 -36.62 41.48 -12.58
CA MET A 5 -36.57 42.95 -12.41
C MET A 5 -37.65 43.57 -11.54
N PHE A 6 -37.28 44.17 -10.41
CA PHE A 6 -37.79 45.51 -10.01
C PHE A 6 -36.75 46.27 -9.15
N ILE A 7 -36.54 47.48 -9.53
CA ILE A 7 -35.68 48.56 -8.98
C ILE A 7 -36.54 49.45 -8.08
N SER A 8 -35.87 50.18 -7.16
CA SER A 8 -36.20 51.42 -6.49
C SER A 8 -36.54 51.29 -4.99
N ALA A 9 -36.06 52.08 -4.07
CA ALA A 9 -35.64 53.46 -4.02
C ALA A 9 -34.87 53.77 -2.72
N ARG A 10 -34.10 54.84 -2.79
CA ARG A 10 -33.28 55.47 -1.74
C ARG A 10 -34.10 55.94 -0.54
N ARG A 11 -33.57 55.84 0.68
CA ARG A 11 -33.53 56.93 1.67
C ARG A 11 -32.32 56.78 2.58
N ALA A 12 -31.55 57.86 2.66
CA ALA A 12 -30.37 58.02 3.48
C ALA A 12 -30.74 58.22 4.96
N PHE A 13 -30.08 57.50 5.85
CA PHE A 13 -29.88 57.87 7.25
C PHE A 13 -28.43 57.63 7.61
N LEU A 14 -27.71 58.71 7.92
CA LEU A 14 -26.40 58.64 8.60
C LEU A 14 -26.62 58.29 10.09
N PRO A 15 -25.89 57.37 10.64
CA PRO A 15 -25.51 57.44 12.02
C PRO A 15 -23.99 57.54 12.20
N LYS A 16 -23.62 58.28 13.18
CA LYS A 16 -22.32 58.66 13.68
C LYS A 16 -21.35 57.47 13.75
N LEU A 17 -20.22 57.63 13.05
CA LEU A 17 -19.08 56.74 13.08
C LEU A 17 -18.40 56.82 14.47
N ILE A 18 -18.61 55.82 15.34
CA ILE A 18 -17.78 55.60 16.49
C ILE A 18 -16.65 54.71 16.02
N LEU A 19 -15.47 55.31 15.88
CA LEU A 19 -14.24 54.63 15.54
C LEU A 19 -13.79 53.74 16.74
N PHE A 20 -14.18 52.47 16.75
CA PHE A 20 -13.53 51.48 17.56
C PHE A 20 -12.19 51.11 16.89
N VAL A 21 -11.13 51.67 17.41
CA VAL A 21 -9.75 51.15 17.11
C VAL A 21 -9.62 49.81 17.84
N LEU A 22 -9.97 48.73 17.15
CA LEU A 22 -9.50 47.42 17.55
C LEU A 22 -7.98 47.40 17.33
N PRO A 23 -7.17 46.98 18.32
CA PRO A 23 -5.80 46.67 18.06
C PRO A 23 -5.78 45.47 17.10
N VAL A 24 -5.40 45.70 15.85
CA VAL A 24 -4.96 44.64 14.96
C VAL A 24 -3.68 44.11 15.60
N ALA A 25 -3.80 43.02 16.34
CA ALA A 25 -2.65 42.21 16.65
C ALA A 25 -2.08 41.78 15.27
N LEU A 26 -0.98 42.39 14.86
CA LEU A 26 -0.14 41.82 13.80
C LEU A 26 0.25 40.42 14.32
N ALA A 27 -0.44 39.40 13.84
CA ALA A 27 0.10 38.06 13.87
C ALA A 27 1.40 38.15 13.06
N ALA A 28 2.54 38.14 13.72
CA ALA A 28 3.80 37.99 13.05
C ALA A 28 3.68 36.68 12.27
N ASN A 29 3.63 36.76 10.94
CA ASN A 29 3.82 35.60 10.08
C ASN A 29 5.25 35.13 10.35
N THR A 30 5.40 34.19 11.27
CA THR A 30 6.67 33.50 11.46
C THR A 30 6.90 32.69 10.20
N GLU A 31 7.99 32.98 9.50
CA GLU A 31 8.38 32.21 8.32
C GLU A 31 8.59 30.74 8.69
N ALA A 32 8.27 29.84 7.76
CA ALA A 32 8.55 28.42 7.90
C ALA A 32 10.07 28.20 7.98
N GLN A 33 10.55 27.56 9.04
CA GLN A 33 11.99 27.42 9.27
C GLN A 33 12.36 26.19 10.08
N ILE A 34 13.58 25.72 9.87
CA ILE A 34 14.25 24.72 10.68
C ILE A 34 15.27 25.41 11.58
N THR A 35 15.25 25.13 12.88
CA THR A 35 16.25 25.65 13.83
C THR A 35 16.96 24.49 14.53
N VAL A 36 18.23 24.68 14.85
CA VAL A 36 18.96 23.73 15.70
C VAL A 36 18.40 23.84 17.13
N ALA A 37 17.80 22.77 17.63
CA ALA A 37 17.29 22.72 19.01
C ALA A 37 18.40 22.34 20.00
N THR A 38 19.17 21.29 19.68
CA THR A 38 20.34 20.88 20.44
C THR A 38 21.51 20.66 19.49
N PRO A 39 22.61 21.41 19.62
CA PRO A 39 23.80 21.20 18.79
C PRO A 39 24.37 19.80 19.01
N ALA A 40 24.81 19.15 17.94
CA ALA A 40 25.59 17.91 18.06
C ALA A 40 26.96 18.22 18.68
N PRO A 41 27.48 17.38 19.59
CA PRO A 41 28.85 17.50 20.09
C PRO A 41 29.88 17.24 18.97
N ALA A 42 31.15 17.64 19.23
CA ALA A 42 32.23 17.40 18.29
C ALA A 42 32.46 15.90 18.03
N HIS A 43 32.27 15.08 19.07
CA HIS A 43 32.29 13.62 19.00
C HIS A 43 30.91 13.11 19.35
N VAL A 44 30.24 12.44 18.37
CA VAL A 44 28.92 11.85 18.55
C VAL A 44 29.09 10.44 19.12
N THR A 45 28.44 10.19 20.24
CA THR A 45 28.45 8.87 20.89
C THR A 45 27.05 8.25 20.84
N ILE A 46 27.00 6.92 20.71
CA ILE A 46 25.79 6.10 20.85
C ILE A 46 26.06 5.03 21.90
N GLN A 47 25.39 5.13 23.05
CA GLN A 47 25.50 4.13 24.12
C GLN A 47 24.31 3.18 24.04
N VAL A 48 24.55 1.90 23.83
CA VAL A 48 23.52 0.87 23.75
C VAL A 48 23.56 0.01 24.99
N HIS A 49 22.52 0.02 25.79
CA HIS A 49 22.42 -0.66 27.07
C HIS A 49 21.62 -1.97 26.95
N ALA A 50 22.28 -3.04 26.51
CA ALA A 50 21.67 -4.37 26.41
C ALA A 50 21.28 -4.96 27.78
N ASP A 51 21.84 -4.42 28.87
CA ASP A 51 21.50 -4.72 30.25
C ASP A 51 20.21 -4.01 30.74
N ARG A 52 19.60 -3.16 29.92
CA ARG A 52 18.36 -2.43 30.20
C ARG A 52 17.29 -2.73 29.15
N PRO A 53 16.80 -3.97 29.06
CA PRO A 53 15.75 -4.31 28.11
C PRO A 53 14.40 -3.77 28.59
N ALA A 54 13.53 -3.41 27.62
CA ALA A 54 12.15 -3.06 27.90
C ALA A 54 11.39 -4.23 28.54
N SER A 55 10.37 -3.94 29.36
CA SER A 55 9.57 -4.96 30.05
C SER A 55 8.68 -5.77 29.10
N HIS A 56 8.35 -5.21 27.93
CA HIS A 56 7.45 -5.80 26.93
C HIS A 56 8.21 -6.22 25.66
N PRO A 57 7.75 -7.26 24.96
CA PRO A 57 8.27 -7.61 23.66
C PRO A 57 7.76 -6.66 22.57
N ILE A 58 8.46 -6.62 21.46
CA ILE A 58 7.99 -5.96 20.22
C ILE A 58 7.05 -6.94 19.52
N PRO A 59 5.75 -6.62 19.34
CA PRO A 59 4.83 -7.45 18.55
C PRO A 59 5.30 -7.50 17.10
N ARG A 60 5.42 -8.70 16.54
CA ARG A 60 5.79 -8.81 15.11
C ARG A 60 4.78 -8.14 14.18
N THR A 61 3.52 -8.04 14.60
CA THR A 61 2.40 -7.45 13.88
C THR A 61 2.49 -5.93 13.68
N ILE A 62 3.50 -5.24 14.26
CA ILE A 62 3.82 -3.85 13.87
C ILE A 62 4.52 -3.75 12.51
N PHE A 63 4.94 -4.87 11.94
CA PHE A 63 5.48 -4.98 10.58
C PHE A 63 4.43 -5.54 9.61
N GLY A 64 3.16 -5.23 9.83
CA GLY A 64 2.06 -5.54 8.90
C GLY A 64 2.12 -4.70 7.64
N SER A 65 1.39 -5.14 6.63
CA SER A 65 1.24 -4.45 5.35
C SER A 65 -0.22 -4.41 4.94
N PHE A 66 -0.55 -3.53 4.02
CA PHE A 66 -1.90 -3.26 3.56
C PHE A 66 -2.04 -3.54 2.06
N LEU A 67 -3.13 -4.18 1.67
CA LEU A 67 -3.52 -4.42 0.29
C LEU A 67 -4.93 -3.88 0.06
N GLU A 68 -5.06 -3.02 -0.92
CA GLU A 68 -6.33 -2.49 -1.40
C GLU A 68 -6.40 -2.59 -2.93
N PRO A 69 -7.54 -2.94 -3.54
CA PRO A 69 -7.78 -2.80 -4.97
C PRO A 69 -7.80 -1.32 -5.41
N ILE A 70 -6.62 -0.71 -5.51
CA ILE A 70 -6.38 0.67 -5.92
C ILE A 70 -5.20 0.72 -6.88
N ARG A 71 -5.21 1.63 -7.86
CA ARG A 71 -4.18 1.73 -8.91
C ARG A 71 -4.00 0.37 -9.61
N ASN A 72 -2.77 -0.16 -9.64
CA ASN A 72 -2.43 -1.48 -10.17
C ASN A 72 -2.04 -2.47 -9.05
N SER A 73 -2.55 -2.31 -7.84
CA SER A 73 -2.16 -3.19 -6.73
C SER A 73 -2.65 -4.62 -6.93
N THR A 74 -3.91 -4.77 -7.28
CA THR A 74 -4.53 -6.07 -7.53
C THR A 74 -4.47 -6.41 -9.02
N TYR A 75 -5.26 -5.73 -9.84
CA TYR A 75 -5.30 -5.95 -11.29
C TYR A 75 -4.13 -5.25 -11.98
N ASN A 76 -3.46 -5.94 -12.92
CA ASN A 76 -2.17 -5.56 -13.50
C ASN A 76 -0.99 -5.50 -12.50
N GLY A 77 -1.19 -5.95 -11.27
CA GLY A 77 -0.21 -6.03 -10.20
C GLY A 77 -0.06 -7.46 -9.70
N LEU A 78 -0.73 -7.76 -8.57
CA LEU A 78 -0.69 -9.08 -7.94
C LEU A 78 -1.38 -10.16 -8.77
N TRP A 79 -2.54 -9.86 -9.36
CA TRP A 79 -3.26 -10.76 -10.26
C TRP A 79 -2.57 -10.78 -11.62
N ALA A 80 -2.24 -11.98 -12.12
CA ALA A 80 -1.39 -12.16 -13.30
C ALA A 80 -2.14 -12.03 -14.63
N GLU A 81 -3.47 -11.80 -14.62
CA GLU A 81 -4.23 -11.56 -15.85
C GLU A 81 -3.63 -10.38 -16.63
N ILE A 82 -3.32 -10.63 -17.89
CA ILE A 82 -2.66 -9.65 -18.77
C ILE A 82 -3.69 -8.71 -19.41
N LEU A 83 -4.90 -9.24 -19.70
CA LEU A 83 -5.95 -8.48 -20.36
C LEU A 83 -6.69 -7.57 -19.38
N VAL A 84 -7.00 -6.38 -19.82
CA VAL A 84 -7.81 -5.40 -19.13
C VAL A 84 -9.22 -5.43 -19.71
N ASN A 85 -10.24 -5.35 -18.85
CA ASN A 85 -11.64 -5.47 -19.26
C ASN A 85 -11.92 -6.79 -20.01
N PRO A 86 -11.70 -7.93 -19.35
CA PRO A 86 -11.86 -9.23 -19.99
C PRO A 86 -13.30 -9.53 -20.41
N SER A 87 -14.31 -9.02 -19.71
CA SER A 87 -15.74 -9.22 -19.98
C SER A 87 -16.34 -8.16 -20.92
N LEU A 88 -15.50 -7.36 -21.57
CA LEU A 88 -15.90 -6.39 -22.60
C LEU A 88 -17.00 -5.40 -22.16
N GLU A 89 -17.01 -5.06 -20.88
CA GLU A 89 -18.02 -4.20 -20.26
C GLU A 89 -17.76 -2.70 -20.50
N GLU A 90 -18.83 -1.91 -20.43
CA GLU A 90 -18.77 -0.45 -20.40
C GLU A 90 -18.86 0.08 -18.96
N SER A 91 -18.53 1.35 -18.79
CA SER A 91 -18.70 2.07 -17.51
C SER A 91 -17.93 1.49 -16.32
N LEU A 92 -16.82 0.79 -16.59
CA LEU A 92 -15.92 0.27 -15.56
C LEU A 92 -14.97 1.33 -14.99
N TRP A 93 -14.89 2.49 -15.60
CA TRP A 93 -14.04 3.61 -15.16
C TRP A 93 -14.86 4.86 -14.92
N SER A 94 -14.41 5.70 -13.98
CA SER A 94 -14.95 7.05 -13.84
C SER A 94 -14.64 7.90 -15.09
N ALA A 95 -15.43 8.95 -15.32
CA ALA A 95 -15.23 9.84 -16.46
C ALA A 95 -13.82 10.47 -16.51
N SER A 96 -13.24 10.79 -15.34
CA SER A 96 -11.89 11.32 -15.27
C SER A 96 -10.84 10.28 -15.70
N ARG A 97 -10.99 9.03 -15.29
CA ARG A 97 -10.09 7.94 -15.71
C ARG A 97 -10.17 7.65 -17.20
N VAL A 98 -11.39 7.70 -17.75
CA VAL A 98 -11.58 7.59 -19.21
C VAL A 98 -10.85 8.71 -19.94
N ALA A 99 -10.95 9.95 -19.44
CA ALA A 99 -10.24 11.09 -20.03
C ALA A 99 -8.71 10.92 -19.98
N ASP A 100 -8.17 10.43 -18.85
CA ASP A 100 -6.75 10.13 -18.69
C ASP A 100 -6.31 9.06 -19.68
N MET A 101 -7.06 7.95 -19.81
CA MET A 101 -6.76 6.85 -20.76
C MET A 101 -6.72 7.34 -22.21
N ILE A 102 -7.69 8.17 -22.61
CA ILE A 102 -7.75 8.74 -23.97
C ILE A 102 -6.63 9.76 -24.20
N HIS A 103 -6.23 10.51 -23.16
CA HIS A 103 -5.09 11.42 -23.25
C HIS A 103 -3.79 10.66 -23.50
N ASP A 104 -3.58 9.55 -22.77
CA ASP A 104 -2.37 8.73 -22.87
C ASP A 104 -2.33 7.89 -24.16
N GLU A 105 -3.49 7.44 -24.66
CA GLU A 105 -3.63 6.62 -25.87
C GLU A 105 -4.79 7.16 -26.72
N PRO A 106 -4.55 8.19 -27.57
CA PRO A 106 -5.63 8.84 -28.37
C PRO A 106 -6.41 7.91 -29.30
N ALA A 107 -5.85 6.76 -29.68
CA ALA A 107 -6.54 5.74 -30.48
C ALA A 107 -7.80 5.17 -29.81
N LEU A 108 -7.86 5.23 -28.47
CA LEU A 108 -9.00 4.75 -27.70
C LEU A 108 -10.26 5.60 -27.90
N ALA A 109 -10.12 6.88 -28.25
CA ALA A 109 -11.28 7.72 -28.59
C ALA A 109 -12.00 7.21 -29.83
N GLN A 110 -11.25 6.76 -30.84
CA GLN A 110 -11.82 6.16 -32.05
C GLN A 110 -12.45 4.80 -31.74
N ALA A 111 -11.81 3.98 -30.94
CA ALA A 111 -12.34 2.67 -30.52
C ALA A 111 -13.71 2.82 -29.83
N SER A 112 -13.83 3.75 -28.90
CA SER A 112 -15.09 4.07 -28.22
C SER A 112 -16.20 4.52 -29.20
N ASN A 113 -15.85 5.34 -30.19
CA ASN A 113 -16.80 5.76 -31.23
C ASN A 113 -17.29 4.61 -32.13
N LEU A 114 -16.53 3.51 -32.20
CA LEU A 114 -16.91 2.30 -32.93
C LEU A 114 -17.72 1.30 -32.10
N GLY A 115 -18.02 1.62 -30.84
CA GLY A 115 -18.75 0.74 -29.90
C GLY A 115 -17.88 -0.28 -29.19
N LEU A 116 -16.55 -0.14 -29.24
CA LEU A 116 -15.62 -1.00 -28.50
C LEU A 116 -15.50 -0.54 -27.04
N PRO A 117 -15.54 -1.47 -26.09
CA PRO A 117 -15.30 -1.14 -24.70
C PRO A 117 -13.80 -0.87 -24.46
N LEU A 118 -13.49 0.14 -23.65
CA LEU A 118 -12.10 0.45 -23.31
C LEU A 118 -11.42 -0.69 -22.52
N PRO A 119 -10.13 -0.97 -22.73
CA PRO A 119 -9.20 -0.35 -23.66
C PRO A 119 -9.01 -1.18 -24.97
N TRP A 120 -10.05 -1.83 -25.45
CA TRP A 120 -9.99 -2.58 -26.69
C TRP A 120 -9.99 -1.66 -27.90
N GLU A 121 -9.19 -2.00 -28.90
CA GLU A 121 -9.03 -1.26 -30.15
C GLU A 121 -9.52 -2.09 -31.34
N PRO A 122 -10.00 -1.48 -32.42
CA PRO A 122 -10.27 -2.21 -33.64
C PRO A 122 -8.95 -2.73 -34.25
N LEU A 123 -9.00 -3.90 -34.88
CA LEU A 123 -7.84 -4.44 -35.61
C LEU A 123 -7.38 -3.51 -36.71
N ASP A 124 -8.34 -2.90 -37.41
CA ASP A 124 -8.12 -1.86 -38.43
C ASP A 124 -9.03 -0.65 -38.14
N ALA A 125 -8.44 0.53 -38.03
CA ALA A 125 -9.11 1.77 -37.65
C ALA A 125 -10.16 2.31 -38.68
N GLN A 126 -10.20 1.79 -39.91
CA GLN A 126 -11.03 2.33 -40.99
C GLN A 126 -12.42 1.67 -41.11
N GLN A 127 -12.80 0.81 -40.19
CA GLN A 127 -13.93 -0.10 -40.34
C GLN A 127 -15.11 0.27 -39.44
N GLY A 128 -16.05 1.08 -39.96
CA GLY A 128 -17.34 1.31 -39.34
C GLY A 128 -18.28 0.10 -39.41
N ASN A 129 -19.24 0.01 -38.48
CA ASN A 129 -20.33 -0.99 -38.43
C ASN A 129 -19.90 -2.45 -38.37
N ARG A 130 -18.80 -2.74 -37.64
CA ARG A 130 -18.27 -4.12 -37.48
C ARG A 130 -18.32 -4.61 -36.03
N TYR A 131 -18.73 -3.78 -35.13
CA TYR A 131 -18.79 -4.06 -33.73
C TYR A 131 -20.17 -3.68 -33.20
N GLU A 132 -20.89 -4.63 -32.61
CA GLU A 132 -22.21 -4.39 -32.05
C GLU A 132 -22.29 -4.91 -30.60
N PRO A 133 -22.63 -4.08 -29.64
CA PRO A 133 -22.82 -4.52 -28.26
C PRO A 133 -24.18 -5.23 -28.12
N HIS A 134 -24.15 -6.43 -27.51
CA HIS A 134 -25.35 -7.18 -27.15
C HIS A 134 -25.58 -7.11 -25.63
N TRP A 135 -26.60 -6.38 -25.22
CA TRP A 135 -26.98 -6.21 -23.82
C TRP A 135 -27.92 -7.34 -23.36
N GLY A 136 -27.59 -7.92 -22.19
CA GLY A 136 -28.41 -9.02 -21.62
C GLY A 136 -28.20 -10.39 -22.28
N ASP A 137 -27.32 -10.49 -23.26
CA ASP A 137 -26.89 -11.74 -23.87
C ASP A 137 -25.35 -11.83 -23.79
N ALA A 138 -24.85 -12.24 -22.63
CA ALA A 138 -23.43 -12.31 -22.30
C ALA A 138 -23.11 -13.65 -21.62
N ALA A 139 -21.87 -14.10 -21.70
CA ALA A 139 -21.37 -15.24 -20.95
C ALA A 139 -21.09 -14.85 -19.50
N ASN A 140 -20.73 -13.59 -19.29
CA ASN A 140 -20.46 -12.98 -18.00
C ASN A 140 -20.92 -11.50 -17.98
N SER A 141 -21.33 -11.00 -16.84
CA SER A 141 -21.73 -9.62 -16.58
C SER A 141 -22.92 -9.17 -17.44
N TRP A 142 -22.84 -8.04 -18.16
CA TRP A 142 -24.02 -7.37 -18.72
C TRP A 142 -24.07 -7.33 -20.22
N ARG A 143 -22.92 -7.36 -20.90
CA ARG A 143 -22.85 -7.24 -22.36
C ARG A 143 -21.80 -8.16 -22.97
N SER A 144 -22.01 -8.51 -24.20
CA SER A 144 -21.01 -9.11 -25.09
C SER A 144 -20.73 -8.19 -26.28
N LEU A 145 -19.75 -8.55 -27.07
CA LEU A 145 -19.36 -7.84 -28.28
C LEU A 145 -19.49 -8.72 -29.50
N GLU A 146 -20.38 -8.39 -30.40
CA GLU A 146 -20.42 -9.01 -31.73
C GLU A 146 -19.32 -8.45 -32.62
N ILE A 147 -18.59 -9.33 -33.29
CA ILE A 147 -17.68 -9.01 -34.39
C ILE A 147 -18.34 -9.47 -35.70
N ILE A 148 -18.47 -8.53 -36.66
CA ILE A 148 -19.06 -8.72 -37.97
C ILE A 148 -17.94 -8.75 -39.02
N GLY A 149 -17.55 -9.93 -39.44
CA GLY A 149 -16.52 -10.13 -40.47
C GLY A 149 -16.96 -9.69 -41.86
N VAL A 150 -15.99 -9.26 -42.67
CA VAL A 150 -16.21 -8.86 -44.07
C VAL A 150 -15.23 -9.60 -44.95
N PRO A 151 -15.69 -10.27 -46.04
CA PRO A 151 -14.83 -11.03 -46.91
C PRO A 151 -13.69 -10.20 -47.51
N GLY A 152 -12.47 -10.71 -47.42
CA GLY A 152 -11.26 -10.08 -47.95
C GLY A 152 -10.65 -8.98 -47.08
N GLU A 153 -11.23 -8.69 -45.90
CA GLU A 153 -10.72 -7.71 -44.96
C GLU A 153 -10.56 -8.34 -43.56
N PRO A 154 -9.38 -8.26 -42.92
CA PRO A 154 -9.21 -8.75 -41.56
C PRO A 154 -10.06 -7.90 -40.58
N THR A 155 -10.97 -8.55 -39.85
CA THR A 155 -11.83 -7.91 -38.86
C THR A 155 -11.53 -8.50 -37.48
N GLY A 156 -11.47 -7.68 -36.46
CA GLY A 156 -11.19 -8.17 -35.11
C GLY A 156 -10.92 -7.06 -34.11
N ILE A 157 -10.58 -7.46 -32.92
CA ILE A 157 -10.21 -6.58 -31.85
C ILE A 157 -8.78 -6.85 -31.38
N LYS A 158 -8.15 -5.84 -30.84
CA LYS A 158 -6.81 -5.95 -30.24
C LYS A 158 -6.72 -5.16 -28.95
N GLN A 159 -5.75 -5.55 -28.12
CA GLN A 159 -5.41 -4.81 -26.92
C GLN A 159 -3.88 -4.73 -26.77
N LYS A 160 -3.37 -3.55 -26.43
CA LYS A 160 -1.96 -3.35 -26.06
C LYS A 160 -1.66 -4.08 -24.75
N VAL A 161 -0.67 -4.98 -24.78
CA VAL A 161 -0.26 -5.79 -23.64
C VAL A 161 1.25 -5.75 -23.43
N TYR A 162 1.70 -6.06 -22.21
CA TYR A 162 3.10 -6.25 -21.88
C TYR A 162 3.30 -7.65 -21.31
N LEU A 163 4.22 -8.40 -21.89
CA LEU A 163 4.42 -9.81 -21.60
C LEU A 163 5.66 -10.03 -20.71
N PRO A 164 5.60 -10.88 -19.66
CA PRO A 164 6.74 -11.18 -18.81
C PRO A 164 7.75 -12.14 -19.46
N VAL A 165 8.29 -11.75 -20.64
CA VAL A 165 9.20 -12.57 -21.45
C VAL A 165 10.54 -12.91 -20.78
N HIS A 166 10.85 -12.23 -19.66
CA HIS A 166 12.05 -12.53 -18.87
C HIS A 166 11.94 -13.84 -18.09
N ARG A 167 10.72 -14.32 -17.79
CA ARG A 167 10.48 -15.54 -17.01
C ARG A 167 9.73 -16.64 -17.76
N THR A 168 8.78 -16.28 -18.64
CA THR A 168 8.04 -17.27 -19.45
C THR A 168 7.81 -16.79 -20.86
N LEU A 169 7.77 -17.74 -21.81
CA LEU A 169 7.43 -17.51 -23.20
C LEU A 169 6.11 -18.21 -23.58
N SER A 170 5.45 -18.87 -22.62
CA SER A 170 4.18 -19.58 -22.81
C SER A 170 3.06 -18.88 -22.05
N TYR A 171 1.93 -18.75 -22.73
CA TYR A 171 0.72 -18.08 -22.20
C TYR A 171 -0.47 -18.98 -22.45
N THR A 172 -1.31 -19.15 -21.43
CA THR A 172 -2.60 -19.85 -21.53
C THR A 172 -3.72 -18.83 -21.53
N GLY A 173 -4.69 -19.05 -22.38
CA GLY A 173 -5.82 -18.14 -22.46
C GLY A 173 -7.13 -18.88 -22.72
N SER A 174 -8.20 -18.15 -22.56
CA SER A 174 -9.54 -18.59 -22.92
C SER A 174 -10.39 -17.42 -23.39
N LEU A 175 -11.45 -17.72 -24.09
CA LEU A 175 -12.52 -16.77 -24.42
C LEU A 175 -13.86 -17.53 -24.46
N TYR A 176 -14.92 -16.80 -24.21
CA TYR A 176 -16.25 -17.28 -24.53
C TYR A 176 -16.66 -16.74 -25.89
N ALA A 177 -17.23 -17.64 -26.70
CA ALA A 177 -17.77 -17.27 -28.00
C ALA A 177 -19.12 -17.93 -28.22
N LYS A 178 -19.99 -17.23 -28.97
CA LYS A 178 -21.27 -17.74 -29.47
C LYS A 178 -21.33 -17.47 -30.95
N HIS A 179 -21.46 -18.53 -31.75
CA HIS A 179 -21.59 -18.46 -33.21
C HIS A 179 -22.96 -17.88 -33.60
N LEU A 180 -22.97 -16.90 -34.44
CA LEU A 180 -24.18 -16.29 -34.99
C LEU A 180 -24.43 -16.68 -36.46
N SER A 181 -23.42 -16.55 -37.34
CA SER A 181 -23.55 -16.96 -38.73
C SER A 181 -22.17 -17.06 -39.43
N GLY A 182 -22.11 -17.78 -40.56
CA GLY A 182 -20.90 -17.98 -41.38
C GLY A 182 -20.04 -19.15 -40.88
N PRO A 183 -18.84 -19.35 -41.47
CA PRO A 183 -17.80 -20.20 -40.92
C PRO A 183 -17.40 -19.70 -39.53
N THR A 184 -16.70 -20.47 -38.73
CA THR A 184 -16.44 -20.13 -37.32
C THR A 184 -15.00 -20.31 -36.93
N LEU A 185 -14.12 -19.72 -37.71
CA LEU A 185 -12.70 -19.71 -37.41
C LEU A 185 -12.31 -18.38 -36.80
N LEU A 186 -11.89 -18.41 -35.51
CA LEU A 186 -11.26 -17.30 -34.81
C LEU A 186 -9.75 -17.53 -34.76
N THR A 187 -8.96 -16.52 -35.09
CA THR A 187 -7.51 -16.56 -34.90
C THR A 187 -7.14 -15.66 -33.73
N VAL A 188 -6.62 -16.28 -32.67
CA VAL A 188 -6.03 -15.55 -31.55
C VAL A 188 -4.52 -15.45 -31.76
N SER A 189 -3.92 -14.27 -31.62
CA SER A 189 -2.49 -14.09 -31.83
C SER A 189 -1.83 -13.03 -30.95
N LEU A 190 -0.52 -13.17 -30.76
CA LEU A 190 0.37 -12.14 -30.20
C LEU A 190 1.22 -11.57 -31.32
N ARG A 191 1.32 -10.26 -31.39
CA ARG A 191 2.06 -9.51 -32.42
C ARG A 191 2.86 -8.38 -31.77
N PRO A 192 4.01 -7.95 -32.32
CA PRO A 192 4.60 -6.69 -31.86
C PRO A 192 3.60 -5.54 -32.04
N ARG A 193 3.59 -4.56 -31.17
CA ARG A 193 2.62 -3.44 -31.20
C ARG A 193 2.50 -2.82 -32.59
N ASN A 194 1.27 -2.72 -33.11
CA ASN A 194 0.94 -2.15 -34.40
C ASN A 194 1.62 -2.87 -35.62
N SER A 195 2.00 -4.12 -35.46
CA SER A 195 2.62 -4.94 -36.52
C SER A 195 1.65 -6.00 -37.04
N LYS A 196 1.83 -6.36 -38.32
CA LYS A 196 1.16 -7.52 -38.92
C LYS A 196 1.93 -8.84 -38.71
N ASN A 197 3.18 -8.76 -38.17
CA ASN A 197 3.99 -9.93 -37.90
C ASN A 197 3.42 -10.74 -36.75
N VAL A 198 3.12 -12.00 -36.96
CA VAL A 198 2.57 -12.89 -35.92
C VAL A 198 3.72 -13.58 -35.19
N LEU A 199 3.81 -13.39 -33.89
CA LEU A 199 4.79 -14.06 -33.02
C LEU A 199 4.31 -15.43 -32.56
N ALA A 200 3.02 -15.53 -32.23
CA ALA A 200 2.36 -16.78 -31.86
C ALA A 200 0.87 -16.69 -32.25
N SER A 201 0.25 -17.80 -32.62
CA SER A 201 -1.17 -17.86 -32.89
C SER A 201 -1.78 -19.22 -32.53
N ALA A 202 -3.09 -19.19 -32.32
CA ALA A 202 -3.93 -20.37 -32.15
C ALA A 202 -5.25 -20.16 -32.93
N GLU A 203 -5.75 -21.25 -33.52
CA GLU A 203 -7.04 -21.27 -34.20
C GLU A 203 -8.11 -21.87 -33.27
N ILE A 204 -9.30 -21.26 -33.30
CA ILE A 204 -10.44 -21.65 -32.47
C ILE A 204 -11.64 -21.85 -33.41
N HIS A 205 -12.19 -23.07 -33.44
CA HIS A 205 -13.42 -23.37 -34.19
C HIS A 205 -14.63 -23.17 -33.28
N ALA A 206 -15.18 -21.95 -33.26
CA ALA A 206 -16.30 -21.55 -32.40
C ALA A 206 -17.63 -21.89 -33.10
N THR A 207 -18.03 -23.17 -33.10
CA THR A 207 -19.20 -23.69 -33.86
C THR A 207 -20.50 -23.70 -33.05
N ALA A 208 -20.45 -23.45 -31.73
CA ALA A 208 -21.62 -23.54 -30.88
C ALA A 208 -22.50 -22.28 -31.00
N GLY A 209 -23.79 -22.46 -31.28
CA GLY A 209 -24.79 -21.39 -31.24
C GLY A 209 -25.22 -20.93 -29.86
N THR A 210 -24.54 -21.40 -28.82
CA THR A 210 -24.69 -21.00 -27.41
C THR A 210 -23.33 -20.64 -26.86
N TRP A 211 -23.31 -19.83 -25.78
CA TRP A 211 -22.09 -19.45 -25.10
C TRP A 211 -21.24 -20.68 -24.71
N SER A 212 -20.03 -20.75 -25.24
CA SER A 212 -19.09 -21.85 -24.98
C SER A 212 -17.69 -21.29 -24.72
N LYS A 213 -17.00 -21.91 -23.76
CA LYS A 213 -15.61 -21.55 -23.39
C LYS A 213 -14.64 -22.30 -24.31
N TYR A 214 -13.72 -21.58 -24.92
CA TYR A 214 -12.63 -22.11 -25.73
C TYR A 214 -11.30 -21.73 -25.10
N SER A 215 -10.41 -22.70 -24.98
CA SER A 215 -9.07 -22.48 -24.41
C SER A 215 -8.01 -22.56 -25.49
N PHE A 216 -6.92 -21.82 -25.33
CA PHE A 216 -5.79 -21.81 -26.23
C PHE A 216 -4.47 -21.64 -25.48
N THR A 217 -3.37 -21.93 -26.18
CA THR A 217 -2.00 -21.67 -25.69
C THR A 217 -1.23 -20.92 -26.77
N LEU A 218 -0.49 -19.87 -26.36
CA LEU A 218 0.38 -19.11 -27.24
C LEU A 218 1.82 -19.26 -26.73
N ALA A 219 2.74 -19.69 -27.61
CA ALA A 219 4.16 -19.87 -27.27
C ALA A 219 5.02 -18.96 -28.16
N LEU A 220 5.70 -18.01 -27.54
CA LEU A 220 6.60 -17.09 -28.23
C LEU A 220 7.95 -17.75 -28.54
N PRO A 221 8.52 -17.54 -29.73
CA PRO A 221 9.91 -17.87 -29.99
C PRO A 221 10.82 -17.05 -29.08
N ARG A 222 11.89 -17.66 -28.60
CA ARG A 222 12.88 -16.95 -27.76
C ARG A 222 13.51 -15.78 -28.52
N GLY A 223 13.51 -14.58 -27.90
CA GLY A 223 14.06 -13.36 -28.49
C GLY A 223 13.19 -12.72 -29.58
N SER A 224 11.93 -13.15 -29.74
CA SER A 224 11.00 -12.55 -30.71
C SER A 224 10.37 -11.25 -30.24
N LEU A 225 10.42 -10.97 -28.94
CA LEU A 225 9.95 -9.74 -28.30
C LEU A 225 10.94 -9.32 -27.21
N ASP A 226 11.30 -8.04 -27.22
CA ASP A 226 12.17 -7.47 -26.18
C ASP A 226 11.43 -7.29 -24.86
N ARG A 227 12.19 -7.33 -23.75
CA ARG A 227 11.66 -7.00 -22.43
C ARG A 227 11.14 -5.56 -22.42
N LEU A 228 10.00 -5.33 -21.78
CA LEU A 228 9.27 -4.05 -21.73
C LEU A 228 8.69 -3.56 -23.06
N ALA A 229 8.89 -4.28 -24.17
CA ALA A 229 8.28 -3.92 -25.43
C ALA A 229 6.78 -4.22 -25.41
N PRO A 230 5.94 -3.32 -25.94
CA PRO A 230 4.51 -3.57 -26.08
C PRO A 230 4.23 -4.57 -27.19
N ALA A 231 3.23 -5.40 -26.97
CA ALA A 231 2.65 -6.30 -27.96
C ALA A 231 1.15 -6.01 -28.14
N ASP A 232 0.56 -6.55 -29.19
CA ASP A 232 -0.88 -6.62 -29.38
C ASP A 232 -1.34 -8.06 -29.12
N PHE A 233 -2.30 -8.23 -28.21
CA PHE A 233 -3.15 -9.42 -28.18
C PHE A 233 -4.30 -9.19 -29.16
N VAL A 234 -4.51 -10.11 -30.07
CA VAL A 234 -5.46 -9.95 -31.22
C VAL A 234 -6.42 -11.12 -31.25
N VAL A 235 -7.71 -10.84 -31.39
CA VAL A 235 -8.73 -11.82 -31.79
C VAL A 235 -9.29 -11.37 -33.14
N GLN A 236 -9.16 -12.23 -34.17
CA GLN A 236 -9.53 -11.95 -35.56
C GLN A 236 -10.51 -12.97 -36.08
N VAL A 237 -11.49 -12.50 -36.81
CA VAL A 237 -12.37 -13.33 -37.69
C VAL A 237 -12.00 -13.15 -39.13
N ASP A 238 -12.19 -14.17 -39.93
CA ASP A 238 -11.96 -14.15 -41.37
C ASP A 238 -13.27 -14.37 -42.13
N GLY A 239 -13.38 -13.73 -43.30
CA GLY A 239 -14.57 -13.89 -44.15
C GLY A 239 -15.81 -13.15 -43.66
N ASN A 240 -16.99 -13.77 -43.77
CA ASN A 240 -18.27 -13.22 -43.39
C ASN A 240 -18.81 -13.80 -42.08
N GLU A 241 -17.92 -14.13 -41.17
CA GLU A 241 -18.25 -14.68 -39.88
C GLU A 241 -18.90 -13.62 -38.97
N ARG A 242 -19.89 -14.06 -38.18
CA ARG A 242 -20.49 -13.25 -37.12
C ARG A 242 -20.44 -14.05 -35.84
N VAL A 243 -19.82 -13.48 -34.85
CA VAL A 243 -19.56 -14.13 -33.55
C VAL A 243 -19.64 -13.12 -32.40
N ASP A 244 -20.36 -13.50 -31.36
CA ASP A 244 -20.28 -12.81 -30.09
C ASP A 244 -19.06 -13.29 -29.29
N LEU A 245 -18.34 -12.36 -28.70
CA LEU A 245 -17.22 -12.61 -27.80
C LEU A 245 -17.50 -12.05 -26.42
N ASP A 246 -16.99 -12.75 -25.42
CA ASP A 246 -17.04 -12.32 -24.04
C ASP A 246 -15.97 -13.01 -23.20
N GLN A 247 -15.67 -12.50 -22.03
CA GLN A 247 -14.83 -13.07 -20.97
C GLN A 247 -13.53 -13.68 -21.50
N LEU A 248 -12.67 -12.81 -22.02
CA LEU A 248 -11.35 -13.17 -22.51
C LEU A 248 -10.34 -13.25 -21.35
N SER A 249 -9.35 -14.12 -21.47
CA SER A 249 -8.27 -14.26 -20.48
C SER A 249 -6.96 -14.59 -21.17
N LEU A 250 -5.86 -14.04 -20.63
CA LEU A 250 -4.50 -14.37 -21.05
C LEU A 250 -3.58 -14.34 -19.83
N LEU A 251 -3.16 -15.50 -19.37
CA LEU A 251 -2.28 -15.67 -18.21
C LEU A 251 -0.90 -16.17 -18.62
N PRO A 252 0.18 -15.70 -17.99
CA PRO A 252 1.49 -16.35 -18.08
C PRO A 252 1.37 -17.80 -17.56
N ALA A 253 1.97 -18.76 -18.26
CA ALA A 253 1.86 -20.17 -17.90
C ALA A 253 2.52 -20.54 -16.57
N ASP A 254 3.34 -19.65 -16.02
CA ASP A 254 4.00 -19.77 -14.72
C ASP A 254 3.27 -19.05 -13.57
N ALA A 255 2.08 -18.50 -13.80
CA ALA A 255 1.27 -17.89 -12.77
C ALA A 255 0.99 -18.89 -11.62
N ILE A 256 1.07 -18.43 -10.37
CA ILE A 256 0.84 -19.25 -9.18
C ILE A 256 -0.61 -19.06 -8.73
N ASP A 257 -1.49 -19.97 -9.12
CA ASP A 257 -2.93 -19.86 -8.80
C ASP A 257 -3.52 -18.48 -9.23
N GLY A 258 -3.16 -18.02 -10.43
CA GLY A 258 -3.56 -16.72 -10.96
C GLY A 258 -2.72 -15.53 -10.47
N LEU A 259 -1.81 -15.73 -9.52
CA LEU A 259 -0.95 -14.67 -8.96
C LEU A 259 0.37 -14.52 -9.73
N ASP A 260 0.92 -13.31 -9.78
CA ASP A 260 2.20 -13.02 -10.42
C ASP A 260 3.37 -13.53 -9.57
N PRO A 261 4.21 -14.45 -10.10
CA PRO A 261 5.32 -15.05 -9.35
C PRO A 261 6.35 -14.05 -8.83
N ASP A 262 6.67 -13.00 -9.59
CA ASP A 262 7.66 -11.99 -9.19
C ASP A 262 7.13 -11.17 -8.03
N VAL A 263 5.86 -10.79 -8.06
CA VAL A 263 5.18 -10.08 -6.97
C VAL A 263 5.12 -10.93 -5.71
N VAL A 264 4.73 -12.22 -5.85
CA VAL A 264 4.68 -13.17 -4.72
C VAL A 264 6.07 -13.34 -4.10
N ALA A 265 7.12 -13.46 -4.92
CA ALA A 265 8.49 -13.61 -4.44
C ALA A 265 8.96 -12.37 -3.65
N MET A 266 8.70 -11.18 -4.14
CA MET A 266 9.04 -9.93 -3.45
C MET A 266 8.22 -9.75 -2.16
N ALA A 267 6.92 -10.02 -2.18
CA ALA A 267 6.06 -9.95 -1.00
C ALA A 267 6.50 -10.95 0.09
N LYS A 268 6.87 -12.16 -0.30
CA LYS A 268 7.44 -13.16 0.62
C LYS A 268 8.75 -12.71 1.24
N ALA A 269 9.59 -12.00 0.48
CA ALA A 269 10.86 -11.47 0.96
C ALA A 269 10.70 -10.35 2.00
N MET A 270 9.57 -9.64 2.03
CA MET A 270 9.24 -8.67 3.07
C MET A 270 9.08 -9.29 4.45
N LYS A 271 8.73 -10.57 4.54
CA LYS A 271 8.40 -11.26 5.80
C LYS A 271 7.38 -10.50 6.65
N THR A 272 6.43 -9.84 6.00
CA THR A 272 5.31 -9.23 6.70
C THR A 272 4.49 -10.33 7.40
N PRO A 273 4.21 -10.20 8.71
CA PRO A 273 3.47 -11.23 9.45
C PRO A 273 1.96 -11.16 9.26
N LEU A 274 1.48 -10.01 8.75
CA LEU A 274 0.06 -9.68 8.64
C LEU A 274 -0.16 -8.89 7.35
N VAL A 275 -1.23 -9.20 6.60
CA VAL A 275 -1.68 -8.38 5.48
C VAL A 275 -3.12 -7.96 5.72
N ARG A 276 -3.35 -6.66 5.74
CA ARG A 276 -4.68 -6.06 5.82
C ARG A 276 -5.28 -5.96 4.42
N PHE A 277 -6.42 -6.61 4.19
CA PHE A 277 -7.27 -6.40 3.02
C PHE A 277 -8.37 -5.42 3.41
N GLY A 278 -8.31 -4.20 2.86
CA GLY A 278 -9.14 -3.12 3.39
C GLY A 278 -9.12 -1.87 2.52
N GLY A 279 -9.26 -0.72 3.19
CA GLY A 279 -9.30 0.60 2.56
C GLY A 279 -10.70 1.05 2.18
N ASN A 280 -10.79 2.15 1.44
CA ASN A 280 -12.07 2.73 1.00
C ASN A 280 -12.87 1.76 0.11
N PHE A 281 -12.17 0.92 -0.64
CA PHE A 281 -12.75 -0.14 -1.44
C PHE A 281 -13.77 -0.99 -0.67
N THR A 282 -13.45 -1.40 0.59
CA THR A 282 -14.32 -2.30 1.35
C THR A 282 -15.66 -1.71 1.73
N THR A 283 -15.81 -0.39 1.69
CA THR A 283 -17.09 0.27 2.02
C THR A 283 -18.21 0.00 1.01
N GLY A 284 -17.84 -0.40 -0.20
CA GLY A 284 -18.75 -0.79 -1.29
C GLY A 284 -18.59 -2.23 -1.77
N TYR A 285 -17.71 -3.02 -1.17
CA TYR A 285 -17.39 -4.37 -1.63
C TYR A 285 -18.25 -5.44 -0.95
N HIS A 286 -18.95 -6.23 -1.75
CA HIS A 286 -19.72 -7.38 -1.28
C HIS A 286 -18.93 -8.66 -1.56
N TRP A 287 -18.36 -9.25 -0.52
CA TRP A 287 -17.40 -10.36 -0.62
C TRP A 287 -17.90 -11.59 -1.40
N ARG A 288 -19.22 -11.78 -1.47
CA ARG A 288 -19.83 -12.88 -2.24
C ARG A 288 -19.63 -12.72 -3.74
N ASP A 289 -19.43 -11.53 -4.24
CA ASP A 289 -19.16 -11.29 -5.66
C ASP A 289 -17.78 -11.79 -6.07
N GLY A 290 -16.84 -11.87 -5.09
CA GLY A 290 -15.46 -12.33 -5.28
C GLY A 290 -15.21 -13.79 -4.91
N ILE A 291 -16.21 -14.69 -4.91
CA ILE A 291 -16.05 -16.13 -4.66
C ILE A 291 -16.72 -16.96 -5.76
N GLY A 292 -16.38 -18.26 -5.82
CA GLY A 292 -16.86 -19.18 -6.86
C GLY A 292 -16.00 -19.14 -8.12
N PRO A 293 -16.44 -19.69 -9.26
CA PRO A 293 -15.67 -19.72 -10.50
C PRO A 293 -15.33 -18.31 -11.00
N GLU A 294 -14.05 -18.01 -11.22
CA GLU A 294 -13.55 -16.67 -11.56
C GLU A 294 -14.21 -16.09 -12.82
N ASP A 295 -14.41 -16.93 -13.85
CA ASP A 295 -15.03 -16.55 -15.10
C ASP A 295 -16.55 -16.34 -15.05
N LYS A 296 -17.15 -16.46 -13.85
CA LYS A 296 -18.56 -16.18 -13.55
C LYS A 296 -18.74 -14.99 -12.61
N ARG A 297 -17.65 -14.44 -12.09
CA ARG A 297 -17.70 -13.26 -11.23
C ARG A 297 -17.90 -12.01 -12.07
N ILE A 298 -18.80 -11.14 -11.65
CA ILE A 298 -19.20 -9.96 -12.43
C ILE A 298 -18.14 -8.86 -12.39
N SER A 299 -17.92 -8.21 -13.54
CA SER A 299 -17.11 -6.99 -13.62
C SER A 299 -17.95 -5.76 -13.31
N MET A 300 -17.47 -4.87 -12.47
CA MET A 300 -18.16 -3.66 -12.06
C MET A 300 -17.21 -2.48 -11.84
N LEU A 301 -17.75 -1.29 -11.66
CA LEU A 301 -16.98 -0.13 -11.26
C LEU A 301 -16.64 -0.22 -9.76
N ASN A 302 -15.37 -0.17 -9.41
CA ASN A 302 -14.93 0.17 -8.06
C ASN A 302 -15.20 1.66 -7.84
N ILE A 303 -16.30 1.97 -7.17
CA ILE A 303 -16.79 3.34 -7.01
C ILE A 303 -15.92 4.20 -6.08
N SER A 304 -15.10 3.58 -5.22
CA SER A 304 -14.17 4.31 -4.35
C SER A 304 -13.01 4.91 -5.14
N TRP A 305 -12.56 4.22 -6.19
CA TRP A 305 -11.35 4.62 -6.92
C TRP A 305 -11.56 4.94 -8.41
N GLY A 306 -12.77 4.70 -8.92
CA GLY A 306 -13.11 4.98 -10.31
C GLY A 306 -12.36 4.09 -11.33
N ILE A 307 -12.04 2.87 -10.94
CA ILE A 307 -11.34 1.84 -11.72
C ILE A 307 -12.19 0.55 -11.76
N PRO A 308 -11.86 -0.43 -12.62
CA PRO A 308 -12.57 -1.70 -12.65
C PRO A 308 -12.38 -2.52 -11.36
N GLU A 309 -13.44 -3.22 -10.97
CA GLU A 309 -13.42 -4.37 -10.08
C GLU A 309 -13.93 -5.58 -10.85
N TYR A 310 -13.03 -6.50 -11.15
CA TYR A 310 -13.37 -7.72 -11.91
C TYR A 310 -13.82 -8.86 -11.02
N ASN A 311 -13.70 -8.71 -9.71
CA ASN A 311 -13.96 -9.74 -8.70
C ASN A 311 -13.16 -11.05 -8.87
N THR A 312 -12.24 -11.11 -9.84
CA THR A 312 -11.40 -12.30 -10.07
C THR A 312 -10.30 -12.47 -9.02
N PHE A 313 -10.01 -11.42 -8.26
CA PHE A 313 -9.23 -11.49 -7.03
C PHE A 313 -10.15 -11.17 -5.85
N GLY A 314 -10.60 -12.18 -5.14
CA GLY A 314 -11.48 -12.03 -3.99
C GLY A 314 -10.93 -12.69 -2.72
N THR A 315 -11.81 -13.21 -1.89
CA THR A 315 -11.46 -13.78 -0.58
C THR A 315 -10.49 -14.95 -0.70
N ASP A 316 -10.76 -15.90 -1.58
CA ASP A 316 -9.95 -17.13 -1.71
C ASP A 316 -8.54 -16.82 -2.22
N GLU A 317 -8.42 -15.93 -3.21
CA GLU A 317 -7.16 -15.51 -3.79
C GLU A 317 -6.34 -14.70 -2.77
N PHE A 318 -6.99 -13.84 -1.97
CA PHE A 318 -6.34 -13.11 -0.89
C PHE A 318 -5.81 -14.06 0.21
N LEU A 319 -6.60 -15.02 0.63
CA LEU A 319 -6.17 -16.01 1.62
C LEU A 319 -5.03 -16.88 1.08
N ARG A 320 -5.10 -17.25 -0.21
CA ARG A 320 -4.03 -17.98 -0.88
C ARG A 320 -2.74 -17.17 -0.95
N PHE A 321 -2.83 -15.88 -1.29
CA PHE A 321 -1.69 -14.98 -1.26
C PHE A 321 -1.05 -14.92 0.13
N CYS A 322 -1.84 -14.73 1.19
CA CYS A 322 -1.34 -14.74 2.57
C CYS A 322 -0.60 -16.04 2.91
N GLN A 323 -1.13 -17.20 2.51
CA GLN A 323 -0.47 -18.51 2.71
C GLN A 323 0.88 -18.59 1.99
N LEU A 324 0.95 -18.16 0.74
CA LEU A 324 2.17 -18.21 -0.07
C LEU A 324 3.31 -17.37 0.51
N ILE A 325 2.99 -16.22 1.07
CA ILE A 325 3.99 -15.33 1.66
C ILE A 325 4.25 -15.59 3.16
N GLY A 326 3.41 -16.43 3.79
CA GLY A 326 3.52 -16.76 5.22
C GLY A 326 2.97 -15.70 6.17
N ALA A 327 2.03 -14.87 5.70
CA ALA A 327 1.35 -13.85 6.50
C ALA A 327 -0.02 -14.32 6.99
N LYS A 328 -0.53 -13.71 8.07
CA LYS A 328 -1.92 -13.86 8.49
C LYS A 328 -2.80 -12.82 7.79
N PRO A 329 -4.07 -13.14 7.49
CA PRO A 329 -5.02 -12.16 7.00
C PRO A 329 -5.52 -11.26 8.13
N GLN A 330 -5.70 -9.99 7.82
CA GLN A 330 -6.53 -9.01 8.52
C GLN A 330 -7.51 -8.46 7.49
N ILE A 331 -8.79 -8.42 7.79
CA ILE A 331 -9.81 -8.01 6.82
C ILE A 331 -10.67 -6.89 7.39
N ALA A 332 -10.85 -5.82 6.64
CA ALA A 332 -11.80 -4.75 6.96
C ALA A 332 -13.19 -5.12 6.42
N LEU A 333 -14.16 -5.20 7.33
CA LEU A 333 -15.54 -5.55 7.03
C LEU A 333 -16.27 -4.38 6.36
N ASN A 334 -17.16 -4.69 5.42
CA ASN A 334 -18.00 -3.69 4.77
C ASN A 334 -19.04 -3.13 5.74
N MET A 335 -18.70 -2.06 6.44
CA MET A 335 -19.63 -1.26 7.23
C MET A 335 -20.23 -0.09 6.44
N GLY A 336 -19.91 0.05 5.17
CA GLY A 336 -20.50 1.07 4.29
C GLY A 336 -21.87 0.67 3.80
N SER A 337 -21.92 -0.16 2.77
CA SER A 337 -23.14 -0.70 2.15
C SER A 337 -23.58 -2.05 2.71
N GLY A 338 -22.69 -2.77 3.42
CA GLY A 338 -22.94 -4.10 3.97
C GLY A 338 -23.77 -4.11 5.25
N THR A 339 -24.08 -5.33 5.72
CA THR A 339 -24.88 -5.57 6.91
C THR A 339 -24.09 -6.35 7.98
N PRO A 340 -24.48 -6.29 9.27
CA PRO A 340 -23.89 -7.14 10.31
C PRO A 340 -23.95 -8.64 9.99
N GLN A 341 -25.03 -9.10 9.35
CA GLN A 341 -25.17 -10.49 8.96
C GLN A 341 -24.19 -10.89 7.85
N GLU A 342 -24.03 -10.03 6.83
CA GLU A 342 -23.05 -10.25 5.76
C GLU A 342 -21.63 -10.31 6.31
N ALA A 343 -21.28 -9.45 7.26
CA ALA A 343 -19.99 -9.48 7.94
C ALA A 343 -19.78 -10.79 8.72
N ALA A 344 -20.79 -11.25 9.48
CA ALA A 344 -20.73 -12.51 10.21
C ALA A 344 -20.59 -13.72 9.28
N ASP A 345 -21.26 -13.70 8.12
CA ASP A 345 -21.14 -14.76 7.11
C ASP A 345 -19.76 -14.78 6.47
N TRP A 346 -19.14 -13.60 6.25
CA TRP A 346 -17.77 -13.53 5.73
C TRP A 346 -16.76 -14.08 6.75
N VAL A 347 -16.90 -13.72 8.02
CA VAL A 347 -16.07 -14.29 9.10
C VAL A 347 -16.15 -15.81 9.10
N ARG A 348 -17.36 -16.37 9.06
CA ARG A 348 -17.57 -17.84 9.00
C ARG A 348 -16.89 -18.44 7.77
N TYR A 349 -17.09 -17.85 6.60
CA TYR A 349 -16.47 -18.31 5.36
C TYR A 349 -14.94 -18.37 5.46
N VAL A 350 -14.31 -17.32 5.95
CA VAL A 350 -12.85 -17.25 6.10
C VAL A 350 -12.35 -18.24 7.14
N ASP A 351 -13.03 -18.38 8.27
CA ASP A 351 -12.66 -19.35 9.30
C ASP A 351 -12.69 -20.78 8.76
N ASP A 352 -13.73 -21.14 8.01
CA ASP A 352 -13.89 -22.47 7.44
C ASP A 352 -12.82 -22.77 6.36
N HIS A 353 -12.51 -21.83 5.48
CA HIS A 353 -11.61 -22.02 4.33
C HIS A 353 -10.13 -21.81 4.65
N TYR A 354 -9.80 -20.93 5.59
CA TYR A 354 -8.43 -20.61 5.93
C TYR A 354 -7.94 -21.26 7.22
N ASN A 355 -8.76 -21.26 8.26
CA ASN A 355 -8.36 -21.58 9.64
C ASN A 355 -8.91 -22.89 10.17
N GLY A 356 -9.67 -23.62 9.35
CA GLY A 356 -10.31 -24.88 9.73
C GLY A 356 -11.28 -24.72 10.92
N GLY A 357 -12.01 -23.61 10.95
CA GLY A 357 -13.02 -23.30 11.97
C GLY A 357 -12.46 -22.89 13.33
N LYS A 358 -11.16 -22.55 13.43
CA LYS A 358 -10.53 -22.24 14.74
C LYS A 358 -10.82 -20.83 15.24
N GLY A 359 -11.25 -19.91 14.38
CA GLY A 359 -11.46 -18.50 14.72
C GLY A 359 -10.17 -17.74 15.13
N GLY A 360 -10.34 -16.60 15.76
CA GLY A 360 -9.26 -15.80 16.34
C GLY A 360 -8.49 -14.93 15.35
N LEU A 361 -9.00 -14.77 14.14
CA LEU A 361 -8.42 -13.86 13.14
C LEU A 361 -8.71 -12.40 13.49
N THR A 362 -7.99 -11.50 12.83
CA THR A 362 -8.13 -10.05 13.03
C THR A 362 -9.10 -9.47 12.00
N TRP A 363 -10.10 -8.75 12.49
CA TRP A 363 -11.13 -8.10 11.68
C TRP A 363 -11.25 -6.64 12.05
N GLU A 364 -11.30 -5.77 11.05
CA GLU A 364 -11.52 -4.35 11.27
C GLU A 364 -12.99 -3.99 10.97
N LEU A 365 -13.63 -3.29 11.90
CA LEU A 365 -15.02 -2.88 11.82
C LEU A 365 -15.13 -1.59 11.02
N GLY A 366 -15.12 -1.73 9.69
CA GLY A 366 -15.18 -0.64 8.71
C GLY A 366 -13.82 0.00 8.40
N ASN A 367 -13.82 0.99 7.52
CA ASN A 367 -12.67 1.79 7.13
C ASN A 367 -13.06 3.26 7.08
N GLU A 368 -12.33 4.14 7.79
CA GLU A 368 -12.48 5.62 7.74
C GLU A 368 -13.94 6.10 7.71
N LEU A 369 -14.80 5.52 8.55
CA LEU A 369 -16.25 5.81 8.53
C LEU A 369 -16.59 7.27 8.83
N TRP A 370 -15.61 8.06 9.28
CA TRP A 370 -15.70 9.50 9.45
C TRP A 370 -15.54 10.29 8.14
N GLY A 371 -14.99 9.66 7.08
CA GLY A 371 -14.74 10.30 5.79
C GLY A 371 -15.98 10.38 4.93
N LYS A 372 -16.44 11.58 4.58
CA LYS A 372 -17.62 11.80 3.72
C LYS A 372 -17.47 11.28 2.29
N TRP A 373 -16.27 10.94 1.87
CA TRP A 373 -15.98 10.29 0.59
C TRP A 373 -16.33 8.80 0.59
N ASN A 374 -16.49 8.18 1.76
CA ASN A 374 -16.84 6.77 1.86
C ASN A 374 -18.33 6.53 1.70
N ILE A 375 -18.69 5.43 1.04
CA ILE A 375 -20.06 4.93 1.04
C ILE A 375 -20.42 4.59 2.49
N GLY A 376 -21.59 5.06 2.91
CA GLY A 376 -22.07 4.79 4.27
C GLY A 376 -21.24 5.42 5.38
N TRP A 377 -20.56 6.53 5.11
CA TRP A 377 -19.98 7.36 6.17
C TRP A 377 -21.01 7.61 7.29
N THR A 378 -20.54 7.82 8.49
CA THR A 378 -21.42 7.92 9.64
C THR A 378 -21.13 9.16 10.49
N THR A 379 -22.08 9.55 11.31
CA THR A 379 -21.90 10.63 12.29
C THR A 379 -21.34 10.10 13.60
N LEU A 380 -20.76 10.98 14.41
CA LEU A 380 -20.29 10.65 15.77
C LEU A 380 -21.38 9.98 16.62
N ALA A 381 -22.65 10.39 16.47
CA ALA A 381 -23.76 9.84 17.23
C ALA A 381 -24.14 8.40 16.80
N GLN A 382 -23.94 8.07 15.54
CA GLN A 382 -24.33 6.77 14.97
C GLN A 382 -23.23 5.72 15.05
N LEU A 383 -21.95 6.15 15.04
CA LEU A 383 -20.80 5.26 14.97
C LEU A 383 -20.77 4.18 16.07
N PRO A 384 -20.96 4.50 17.37
CA PRO A 384 -20.90 3.48 18.43
C PRO A 384 -21.91 2.35 18.24
N GLY A 385 -23.17 2.69 17.93
CA GLY A 385 -24.24 1.70 17.71
C GLY A 385 -23.98 0.79 16.51
N ARG A 386 -23.43 1.35 15.40
CA ARG A 386 -23.03 0.53 14.24
C ARG A 386 -21.90 -0.41 14.60
N THR A 387 -20.86 0.08 15.28
CA THR A 387 -19.73 -0.74 15.74
C THR A 387 -20.20 -1.88 16.63
N LEU A 388 -21.11 -1.61 17.59
CA LEU A 388 -21.68 -2.64 18.47
C LEU A 388 -22.42 -3.72 17.68
N ALA A 389 -23.31 -3.33 16.75
CA ALA A 389 -24.11 -4.26 15.98
C ALA A 389 -23.24 -5.23 15.13
N PHE A 390 -22.20 -4.72 14.48
CA PHE A 390 -21.26 -5.54 13.72
C PHE A 390 -20.42 -6.43 14.64
N SER A 391 -19.92 -5.90 15.75
CA SER A 391 -19.18 -6.66 16.75
C SER A 391 -20.00 -7.85 17.31
N GLU A 392 -21.24 -7.62 17.69
CA GLU A 392 -22.13 -8.67 18.21
C GLU A 392 -22.40 -9.75 17.17
N ALA A 393 -22.59 -9.37 15.90
CA ALA A 393 -22.82 -10.32 14.81
C ALA A 393 -21.58 -11.19 14.56
N VAL A 394 -20.39 -10.60 14.49
CA VAL A 394 -19.11 -11.30 14.34
C VAL A 394 -18.85 -12.24 15.51
N ARG A 395 -19.00 -11.76 16.75
CA ARG A 395 -18.73 -12.57 17.95
C ARG A 395 -19.70 -13.73 18.17
N LYS A 396 -20.86 -13.72 17.54
CA LYS A 396 -21.76 -14.91 17.51
C LYS A 396 -21.16 -16.04 16.68
N VAL A 397 -20.36 -15.72 15.67
CA VAL A 397 -19.69 -16.70 14.79
C VAL A 397 -18.34 -17.07 15.37
N ASP A 398 -17.51 -16.07 15.68
CA ASP A 398 -16.19 -16.22 16.26
C ASP A 398 -16.05 -15.38 17.55
N PRO A 399 -16.31 -15.99 18.74
CA PRO A 399 -16.12 -15.30 20.02
C PRO A 399 -14.67 -14.87 20.29
N SER A 400 -13.69 -15.48 19.60
CA SER A 400 -12.25 -15.23 19.76
C SER A 400 -11.70 -14.18 18.78
N ALA A 401 -12.52 -13.70 17.84
CA ALA A 401 -12.13 -12.69 16.84
C ALA A 401 -11.44 -11.50 17.49
N GLN A 402 -10.32 -11.07 16.91
CA GLN A 402 -9.65 -9.84 17.31
C GLN A 402 -10.25 -8.67 16.53
N LEU A 403 -11.02 -7.82 17.20
CA LEU A 403 -11.78 -6.75 16.57
C LEU A 403 -11.08 -5.41 16.72
N ILE A 404 -10.94 -4.71 15.61
CA ILE A 404 -10.43 -3.35 15.52
C ILE A 404 -11.62 -2.43 15.22
N ALA A 405 -11.94 -1.50 16.10
CA ALA A 405 -12.96 -0.49 15.81
C ALA A 405 -12.36 0.65 14.99
N THR A 406 -13.09 1.18 14.02
CA THR A 406 -12.69 2.39 13.30
C THR A 406 -12.61 3.58 14.27
N GLY A 407 -11.42 4.12 14.46
CA GLY A 407 -11.16 5.34 15.21
C GLY A 407 -11.04 6.56 14.29
N GLY A 408 -10.62 7.68 14.82
CA GLY A 408 -10.35 8.89 14.04
C GLY A 408 -8.93 8.90 13.46
N ASP A 409 -8.73 9.77 12.48
CA ASP A 409 -7.40 10.13 11.96
C ASP A 409 -6.47 10.57 13.11
N ALA A 410 -5.20 10.24 13.03
CA ALA A 410 -4.20 10.49 14.07
C ALA A 410 -4.12 11.94 14.56
N ASP A 411 -4.51 12.90 13.71
CA ASP A 411 -4.51 14.32 14.04
C ASP A 411 -5.80 14.81 14.71
N ARG A 412 -6.92 14.08 14.58
CA ARG A 412 -8.26 14.51 15.03
C ARG A 412 -9.09 13.38 15.64
N TYR A 413 -8.45 12.45 16.30
CA TYR A 413 -9.05 11.24 16.85
C TYR A 413 -10.01 11.48 18.02
N GLN A 414 -9.83 12.56 18.79
CA GLN A 414 -10.43 12.72 20.12
C GLN A 414 -11.96 12.50 20.14
N PRO A 415 -12.77 13.14 19.28
CA PRO A 415 -14.20 12.95 19.33
C PRO A 415 -14.65 11.57 18.84
N TRP A 416 -13.98 11.05 17.82
CA TRP A 416 -14.30 9.74 17.23
C TRP A 416 -13.97 8.60 18.18
N ASN A 417 -12.78 8.64 18.79
CA ASN A 417 -12.38 7.64 19.77
C ASN A 417 -13.24 7.75 21.05
N ALA A 418 -13.57 8.97 21.51
CA ALA A 418 -14.48 9.14 22.63
C ALA A 418 -15.87 8.51 22.37
N GLY A 419 -16.41 8.66 21.15
CA GLY A 419 -17.64 7.98 20.72
C GLY A 419 -17.51 6.46 20.81
N GLN A 420 -16.48 5.87 20.20
CA GLN A 420 -16.24 4.42 20.26
C GLN A 420 -16.08 3.88 21.70
N LEU A 421 -15.44 4.66 22.57
CA LEU A 421 -15.18 4.28 23.96
C LEU A 421 -16.44 4.34 24.85
N THR A 422 -17.61 4.75 24.34
CA THR A 422 -18.92 4.61 25.00
C THR A 422 -19.50 3.20 24.88
N ASN A 423 -18.96 2.36 24.02
CA ASN A 423 -19.40 0.98 23.83
C ASN A 423 -19.16 0.12 25.10
N PRO A 424 -19.90 -1.01 25.27
CA PRO A 424 -19.63 -1.97 26.32
C PRO A 424 -18.22 -2.57 26.23
N ALA A 425 -17.69 -3.02 27.37
CA ALA A 425 -16.44 -3.78 27.41
C ALA A 425 -16.50 -5.01 26.50
N GLY A 426 -15.42 -5.25 25.74
CA GLY A 426 -15.33 -6.41 24.86
C GLY A 426 -15.92 -6.19 23.45
N THR A 427 -16.47 -4.99 23.16
CA THR A 427 -16.92 -4.67 21.78
C THR A 427 -15.76 -4.75 20.80
N PHE A 428 -14.58 -4.31 21.17
CA PHE A 428 -13.36 -4.38 20.34
C PHE A 428 -12.12 -4.56 21.22
N ASN A 429 -11.00 -4.92 20.57
CA ASN A 429 -9.69 -5.12 21.18
C ASN A 429 -8.76 -3.93 20.97
N THR A 430 -8.89 -3.24 19.83
CA THR A 430 -8.10 -2.07 19.45
C THR A 430 -8.97 -1.03 18.76
N ILE A 431 -8.51 0.23 18.73
CA ILE A 431 -9.09 1.30 17.91
C ILE A 431 -8.08 1.63 16.82
N SER A 432 -8.53 1.62 15.57
CA SER A 432 -7.68 2.01 14.45
C SER A 432 -7.46 3.51 14.39
N THR A 433 -6.31 3.88 13.87
CA THR A 433 -6.00 5.22 13.41
C THR A 433 -5.18 5.15 12.13
N HIS A 434 -5.32 6.15 11.28
CA HIS A 434 -4.55 6.29 10.06
C HIS A 434 -3.64 7.51 10.15
N PHE A 435 -2.49 7.42 9.50
CA PHE A 435 -1.56 8.52 9.33
C PHE A 435 -1.10 8.56 7.88
N VAL A 436 -2.03 8.90 6.99
CA VAL A 436 -1.79 9.10 5.56
C VAL A 436 -1.71 10.61 5.34
N VAL A 437 -0.51 11.11 5.11
CA VAL A 437 -0.25 12.54 5.00
C VAL A 437 0.37 12.90 3.66
N THR A 438 0.03 14.09 3.18
CA THR A 438 0.64 14.67 1.98
C THR A 438 1.63 15.72 2.40
N THR A 439 2.89 15.55 1.99
CA THR A 439 4.00 16.43 2.38
C THR A 439 3.98 17.78 1.69
N ASP A 440 3.19 17.92 0.66
CA ASP A 440 3.07 19.08 -0.21
C ASP A 440 1.92 20.04 0.14
N ARG A 441 1.23 19.83 1.28
CA ARG A 441 0.08 20.66 1.66
C ARG A 441 0.24 21.32 3.01
N THR A 442 -0.10 22.61 3.05
CA THR A 442 -0.03 23.44 4.25
C THR A 442 -1.04 23.08 5.32
N GLN A 443 -2.25 22.73 4.97
CA GLN A 443 -3.31 22.29 5.89
C GLN A 443 -4.46 21.68 5.10
N LEU A 444 -4.91 20.50 5.48
CA LEU A 444 -6.22 20.02 5.06
C LEU A 444 -7.26 20.72 5.96
N PRO A 445 -8.25 21.41 5.38
CA PRO A 445 -9.19 22.20 6.16
C PRO A 445 -10.04 21.34 7.10
N ASP A 446 -10.52 20.21 6.64
CA ASP A 446 -11.24 19.21 7.43
C ASP A 446 -10.93 17.82 6.88
N PRO A 447 -10.50 16.84 7.69
CA PRO A 447 -10.26 15.48 7.22
C PRO A 447 -11.55 14.78 6.75
N THR A 448 -12.71 15.27 7.14
CA THR A 448 -14.01 14.77 6.67
C THR A 448 -14.42 15.39 5.33
N GLU A 449 -13.69 16.39 4.83
CA GLU A 449 -13.90 17.01 3.52
C GLU A 449 -12.77 16.63 2.58
N PHE A 450 -13.06 15.75 1.63
CA PHE A 450 -12.13 15.43 0.55
C PHE A 450 -12.06 16.61 -0.41
N VAL A 451 -10.96 17.32 -0.40
CA VAL A 451 -10.67 18.33 -1.42
C VAL A 451 -9.87 17.66 -2.52
N ALA A 452 -10.53 17.25 -3.59
CA ALA A 452 -9.84 16.83 -4.81
C ALA A 452 -9.06 18.02 -5.36
N THR A 453 -7.75 18.04 -5.15
CA THR A 453 -6.89 19.07 -5.76
C THR A 453 -6.38 18.54 -7.08
N THR A 454 -7.07 18.91 -8.14
CA THR A 454 -6.63 18.68 -9.52
C THR A 454 -5.54 19.64 -9.97
N ASN A 455 -5.27 20.71 -9.22
CA ASN A 455 -4.20 21.67 -9.49
C ASN A 455 -3.39 21.84 -8.21
N ALA A 456 -2.22 21.21 -8.13
CA ALA A 456 -1.25 21.49 -7.08
C ALA A 456 -0.83 22.96 -7.20
N ALA A 457 -1.17 23.77 -6.20
CA ALA A 457 -0.57 25.08 -6.07
C ALA A 457 0.95 24.88 -5.86
N PRO A 458 1.81 25.81 -6.32
CA PRO A 458 3.22 25.79 -5.99
C PRO A 458 3.40 25.61 -4.49
N SER A 459 4.37 24.79 -4.08
CA SER A 459 4.65 24.59 -2.66
C SER A 459 4.82 25.94 -1.97
N PRO A 460 4.05 26.25 -0.92
CA PRO A 460 4.20 27.48 -0.15
C PRO A 460 5.46 27.48 0.73
N TYR A 461 6.21 26.40 0.73
CA TYR A 461 7.38 26.21 1.57
C TYR A 461 8.61 26.86 0.97
N PRO A 462 9.47 27.46 1.81
CA PRO A 462 10.56 28.31 1.32
C PRO A 462 11.65 27.53 0.58
N THR A 463 11.88 26.25 0.92
CA THR A 463 12.92 25.42 0.31
C THR A 463 12.57 23.92 0.34
N LEU A 464 13.18 23.14 -0.59
CA LEU A 464 13.10 21.69 -0.57
C LEU A 464 13.74 21.10 0.70
N ASP A 465 14.80 21.70 1.22
CA ASP A 465 15.44 21.29 2.47
C ASP A 465 14.50 21.42 3.68
N PHE A 466 13.72 22.52 3.72
CA PHE A 466 12.71 22.70 4.73
C PHE A 466 11.68 21.60 4.64
N LEU A 467 11.14 21.34 3.44
CA LEU A 467 10.10 20.34 3.21
C LEU A 467 10.59 18.94 3.61
N ALA A 468 11.81 18.57 3.21
CA ALA A 468 12.43 17.30 3.58
C ALA A 468 12.60 17.16 5.10
N SER A 469 13.15 18.17 5.76
CA SER A 469 13.38 18.15 7.23
C SER A 469 12.07 18.12 8.01
N ALA A 470 11.05 18.86 7.56
CA ALA A 470 9.72 18.87 8.17
C ALA A 470 9.00 17.51 8.00
N SER A 471 9.12 16.90 6.83
CA SER A 471 8.57 15.57 6.55
C SER A 471 9.23 14.49 7.43
N PHE A 472 10.56 14.49 7.52
CA PHE A 472 11.31 13.56 8.39
C PHE A 472 11.03 13.74 9.88
N ALA A 473 10.40 14.85 10.28
CA ALA A 473 9.98 15.10 11.66
C ALA A 473 8.62 14.48 12.03
N LEU A 474 7.76 14.16 11.04
CA LEU A 474 6.40 13.70 11.27
C LEU A 474 6.27 12.44 12.13
N PRO A 475 7.18 11.43 12.07
CA PRO A 475 7.12 10.28 12.97
C PRO A 475 7.20 10.65 14.48
N VAL A 476 7.83 11.78 14.81
CA VAL A 476 7.88 12.27 16.21
C VAL A 476 6.49 12.71 16.67
N VAL A 477 5.74 13.38 15.80
CA VAL A 477 4.36 13.80 16.08
C VAL A 477 3.44 12.59 16.20
N LEU A 478 3.54 11.66 15.26
CA LEU A 478 2.73 10.44 15.27
C LEU A 478 2.93 9.66 16.59
N GLY A 479 4.18 9.54 17.06
CA GLY A 479 4.47 8.89 18.34
C GLY A 479 3.81 9.58 19.55
N ARG A 480 3.75 10.92 19.56
CA ARG A 480 3.01 11.66 20.60
C ARG A 480 1.52 11.40 20.51
N ASN A 481 0.93 11.53 19.32
CA ASN A 481 -0.50 11.33 19.11
C ASN A 481 -0.93 9.91 19.55
N ILE A 482 -0.15 8.89 19.25
CA ILE A 482 -0.41 7.51 19.68
C ILE A 482 -0.43 7.40 21.23
N ARG A 483 0.52 8.03 21.94
CA ARG A 483 0.53 8.05 23.41
C ARG A 483 -0.68 8.78 23.98
N ASP A 484 -1.08 9.88 23.36
CA ASP A 484 -2.26 10.66 23.75
C ASP A 484 -3.55 9.86 23.52
N MET A 485 -3.66 9.11 22.40
CA MET A 485 -4.76 8.19 22.15
C MET A 485 -4.85 7.10 23.22
N GLN A 486 -3.73 6.47 23.58
CA GLN A 486 -3.72 5.45 24.63
C GLN A 486 -4.11 6.05 25.98
N THR A 487 -3.70 7.29 26.25
CA THR A 487 -4.11 8.02 27.46
C THR A 487 -5.62 8.25 27.45
N GLN A 488 -6.21 8.64 26.34
CA GLN A 488 -7.66 8.77 26.19
C GLN A 488 -8.37 7.42 26.43
N ILE A 489 -7.91 6.33 25.81
CA ILE A 489 -8.46 4.99 25.99
C ILE A 489 -8.49 4.60 27.47
N ASN A 490 -7.40 4.87 28.19
CA ASN A 490 -7.26 4.52 29.60
C ASN A 490 -8.16 5.34 30.56
N GLN A 491 -8.75 6.44 30.09
CA GLN A 491 -9.75 7.18 30.85
C GLN A 491 -11.10 6.47 30.93
N TYR A 492 -11.35 5.48 30.08
CA TYR A 492 -12.62 4.75 30.02
C TYR A 492 -12.46 3.37 30.70
N PRO A 493 -13.12 3.11 31.86
CA PRO A 493 -12.92 1.89 32.66
C PRO A 493 -13.20 0.59 31.89
N ALA A 494 -14.08 0.61 30.90
CA ALA A 494 -14.40 -0.56 30.07
C ALA A 494 -13.20 -1.04 29.24
N PHE A 495 -12.30 -0.11 28.86
CA PHE A 495 -11.20 -0.32 27.93
C PHE A 495 -9.80 -0.09 28.55
N ALA A 496 -9.73 0.54 29.71
CA ALA A 496 -8.47 0.88 30.37
C ALA A 496 -7.56 -0.35 30.53
N ASN A 497 -6.34 -0.27 30.04
CA ASN A 497 -5.32 -1.35 30.02
C ASN A 497 -5.79 -2.64 29.31
N LYS A 498 -6.82 -2.59 28.48
CA LYS A 498 -7.38 -3.73 27.73
C LYS A 498 -7.44 -3.47 26.24
N ALA A 499 -7.71 -2.22 25.85
CA ALA A 499 -7.72 -1.84 24.44
C ALA A 499 -6.48 -0.97 24.13
N HIS A 500 -6.02 -1.08 22.88
CA HIS A 500 -4.81 -0.44 22.38
C HIS A 500 -5.07 0.26 21.06
N VAL A 501 -4.06 0.99 20.56
CA VAL A 501 -4.11 1.66 19.25
C VAL A 501 -3.61 0.70 18.16
N ALA A 502 -4.34 0.61 17.05
CA ALA A 502 -3.87 -0.05 15.84
C ALA A 502 -3.63 1.02 14.75
N LEU A 503 -2.43 1.08 14.18
CA LEU A 503 -2.08 1.99 13.09
C LEU A 503 -2.29 1.25 11.75
N THR A 504 -3.54 1.16 11.28
CA THR A 504 -3.92 0.28 10.17
C THR A 504 -3.67 0.87 8.78
N GLU A 505 -3.27 2.14 8.70
CA GLU A 505 -2.67 2.75 7.51
C GLU A 505 -1.67 3.83 7.89
N TRP A 506 -0.46 3.77 7.31
CA TRP A 506 0.50 4.84 7.41
C TRP A 506 1.31 4.99 6.13
N LEU A 507 1.43 6.22 5.65
CA LEU A 507 2.06 6.54 4.38
C LEU A 507 2.34 8.05 4.28
N PHE A 508 3.38 8.39 3.54
CA PHE A 508 3.71 9.76 3.15
C PHE A 508 3.57 9.90 1.64
N LEU A 509 2.62 10.72 1.20
CA LEU A 509 2.29 10.93 -0.20
C LEU A 509 2.84 12.25 -0.71
N SER A 510 3.17 12.33 -1.99
CA SER A 510 3.30 13.58 -2.72
C SER A 510 2.28 13.63 -3.85
N HIS A 511 1.72 14.81 -4.09
CA HIS A 511 0.90 15.10 -5.26
C HIS A 511 1.69 15.85 -6.35
N HIS A 512 2.96 16.20 -6.10
CA HIS A 512 3.81 16.85 -7.10
C HIS A 512 4.27 15.83 -8.15
N GLN A 513 3.98 16.12 -9.40
CA GLN A 513 4.40 15.29 -10.52
C GLN A 513 5.93 15.30 -10.74
N ASN A 514 6.64 16.27 -10.16
CA ASN A 514 8.08 16.48 -10.38
C ASN A 514 8.96 15.80 -9.33
N ASN A 515 8.37 15.00 -8.41
CA ASN A 515 9.11 14.28 -7.36
C ASN A 515 10.05 15.20 -6.55
N ASP A 516 9.59 16.40 -6.19
CA ASP A 516 10.35 17.43 -5.49
C ASP A 516 10.14 17.45 -3.96
N SER A 517 9.47 16.43 -3.42
CA SER A 517 9.31 16.20 -1.99
C SER A 517 9.59 14.75 -1.62
N PRO A 518 10.00 14.46 -0.36
CA PRO A 518 9.98 13.09 0.14
C PRO A 518 8.59 12.49 0.03
N ASN A 519 8.50 11.26 -0.45
CA ASN A 519 7.22 10.57 -0.66
C ASN A 519 7.41 9.06 -0.79
N ASP A 520 6.31 8.34 -0.86
CA ASP A 520 6.22 6.89 -0.94
C ASP A 520 7.07 6.24 -2.04
N THR A 521 7.41 6.95 -3.12
CA THR A 521 8.10 6.37 -4.29
C THR A 521 9.60 6.59 -4.32
N ASN A 522 10.13 7.58 -3.57
CA ASN A 522 11.55 7.95 -3.62
C ASN A 522 12.34 7.57 -2.36
N MET A 523 13.65 7.83 -2.35
CA MET A 523 14.51 7.53 -1.19
C MET A 523 14.09 8.28 0.06
N GLY A 524 13.50 9.48 -0.06
CA GLY A 524 12.94 10.22 1.07
C GLY A 524 11.87 9.41 1.81
N GLY A 525 11.00 8.72 1.09
CA GLY A 525 10.00 7.82 1.68
C GLY A 525 10.61 6.64 2.45
N ALA A 526 11.80 6.18 2.08
CA ALA A 526 12.52 5.17 2.87
C ALA A 526 12.97 5.71 4.24
N ILE A 527 13.39 6.98 4.29
CA ILE A 527 13.78 7.65 5.55
C ILE A 527 12.55 7.85 6.44
N GLU A 528 11.43 8.28 5.86
CA GLU A 528 10.15 8.44 6.54
C GLU A 528 9.65 7.11 7.10
N ALA A 529 9.63 6.06 6.27
CA ALA A 529 9.22 4.72 6.68
C ALA A 529 10.08 4.17 7.83
N ALA A 530 11.40 4.31 7.76
CA ALA A 530 12.30 3.91 8.84
C ALA A 530 12.06 4.71 10.12
N GLY A 531 11.76 6.01 10.00
CA GLY A 531 11.36 6.86 11.14
C GLY A 531 10.08 6.37 11.82
N VAL A 532 9.06 5.98 11.03
CA VAL A 532 7.82 5.38 11.56
C VAL A 532 8.11 4.03 12.23
N LEU A 533 8.92 3.17 11.62
CA LEU A 533 9.28 1.87 12.20
C LEU A 533 10.05 2.02 13.52
N ASN A 534 10.95 2.98 13.63
CA ASN A 534 11.60 3.34 14.90
C ASN A 534 10.58 3.80 15.94
N MET A 535 9.64 4.66 15.54
CA MET A 535 8.55 5.14 16.38
C MET A 535 7.65 4.00 16.86
N LEU A 536 7.27 3.07 15.97
CA LEU A 536 6.46 1.89 16.31
C LEU A 536 7.14 0.99 17.34
N MET A 537 8.44 0.71 17.17
CA MET A 537 9.20 -0.07 18.16
C MET A 537 9.23 0.61 19.54
N ARG A 538 9.36 1.96 19.59
CA ARG A 538 9.30 2.72 20.87
C ARG A 538 7.90 2.70 21.51
N ASN A 539 6.86 2.47 20.74
CA ASN A 539 5.47 2.43 21.20
C ASN A 539 4.88 1.02 21.20
N ALA A 540 5.71 -0.01 21.17
CA ALA A 540 5.31 -1.42 21.06
C ALA A 540 4.44 -1.91 22.24
N ASP A 541 4.44 -1.19 23.37
CA ASP A 541 3.57 -1.44 24.52
C ASP A 541 2.11 -1.01 24.29
N VAL A 542 1.86 -0.10 23.36
CA VAL A 542 0.52 0.46 23.09
C VAL A 542 0.06 0.27 21.65
N VAL A 543 0.95 -0.15 20.74
CA VAL A 543 0.63 -0.45 19.34
C VAL A 543 0.91 -1.92 19.04
N PRO A 544 -0.08 -2.81 19.15
CA PRO A 544 0.10 -4.21 18.80
C PRO A 544 0.08 -4.48 17.29
N ILE A 545 -0.52 -3.61 16.48
CA ILE A 545 -0.70 -3.80 15.03
C ILE A 545 -0.37 -2.48 14.32
N ALA A 546 0.40 -2.59 13.22
CA ALA A 546 0.58 -1.49 12.28
C ALA A 546 0.76 -2.02 10.86
N ASP A 547 0.11 -1.38 9.87
CA ASP A 547 0.07 -1.82 8.49
C ASP A 547 0.58 -0.71 7.56
N MET A 548 1.75 -0.96 6.94
CA MET A 548 2.32 -0.04 5.95
C MET A 548 1.46 -0.02 4.68
N THR A 549 1.12 1.15 4.22
CA THR A 549 0.36 1.35 2.97
C THR A 549 1.34 1.51 1.81
N GLY A 550 1.44 0.59 0.86
CA GLY A 550 0.79 -0.72 0.77
C GLY A 550 1.86 -1.77 0.49
N ILE A 551 1.45 -3.02 0.53
CA ILE A 551 2.34 -4.11 0.09
C ILE A 551 2.61 -4.03 -1.43
N LEU A 552 1.61 -3.61 -2.19
CA LEU A 552 1.72 -3.26 -3.61
C LEU A 552 1.35 -1.81 -3.82
N GLU A 553 1.95 -1.20 -4.84
CA GLU A 553 1.87 0.23 -5.12
C GLU A 553 2.43 1.07 -3.96
N PHE A 554 2.34 2.35 -4.04
CA PHE A 554 2.80 3.26 -2.98
C PHE A 554 4.24 2.95 -2.52
N ALA A 555 4.42 2.72 -1.22
CA ALA A 555 5.72 2.43 -0.60
C ALA A 555 6.22 0.99 -0.82
N GLY A 556 5.46 0.15 -1.51
CA GLY A 556 5.71 -1.27 -1.66
C GLY A 556 6.25 -1.71 -3.01
N ILE A 557 5.72 -2.85 -3.45
CA ILE A 557 6.06 -3.50 -4.71
C ILE A 557 5.28 -2.83 -5.84
N VAL A 558 5.94 -2.54 -6.93
CA VAL A 558 5.35 -1.86 -8.10
C VAL A 558 5.53 -2.74 -9.33
N LYS A 559 4.50 -2.85 -10.16
CA LYS A 559 4.59 -3.52 -11.46
C LYS A 559 4.23 -2.55 -12.58
N ARG A 560 5.14 -2.37 -13.53
CA ARG A 560 4.95 -1.54 -14.72
C ARG A 560 5.49 -2.29 -15.94
N ARG A 561 4.69 -2.38 -17.00
CA ARG A 561 5.08 -3.04 -18.25
C ARG A 561 5.62 -4.47 -18.03
N SER A 562 5.01 -5.23 -17.12
CA SER A 562 5.45 -6.58 -16.69
C SER A 562 6.82 -6.62 -15.99
N GLN A 563 7.43 -5.48 -15.66
CA GLN A 563 8.57 -5.37 -14.77
C GLN A 563 8.07 -5.16 -13.34
N VAL A 564 8.50 -6.04 -12.43
CA VAL A 564 8.28 -5.90 -10.97
C VAL A 564 9.53 -5.30 -10.35
N TYR A 565 9.34 -4.31 -9.51
CA TYR A 565 10.38 -3.64 -8.73
C TYR A 565 9.78 -3.11 -7.42
N ALA A 566 10.56 -2.48 -6.57
CA ALA A 566 10.04 -1.94 -5.32
C ALA A 566 10.48 -0.49 -5.09
N ALA A 567 9.62 0.29 -4.44
CA ALA A 567 9.97 1.60 -3.91
C ALA A 567 11.10 1.47 -2.85
N PRO A 568 11.94 2.49 -2.65
CA PRO A 568 12.98 2.45 -1.62
C PRO A 568 12.45 2.17 -0.21
N ALA A 569 11.24 2.61 0.11
CA ALA A 569 10.57 2.33 1.39
C ALA A 569 10.32 0.83 1.65
N TYR A 570 10.06 0.03 0.61
CA TYR A 570 10.01 -1.43 0.71
C TYR A 570 11.32 -2.00 1.28
N TYR A 571 12.46 -1.51 0.82
CA TYR A 571 13.77 -1.99 1.31
C TYR A 571 14.02 -1.58 2.75
N ALA A 572 13.67 -0.35 3.13
CA ALA A 572 13.71 0.09 4.52
C ALA A 572 12.83 -0.82 5.39
N PHE A 573 11.57 -1.03 5.02
CA PHE A 573 10.66 -1.94 5.74
C PHE A 573 11.25 -3.36 5.85
N ARG A 574 11.78 -3.91 4.76
CA ARG A 574 12.37 -5.25 4.74
C ARG A 574 13.59 -5.37 5.66
N MET A 575 14.44 -4.34 5.76
CA MET A 575 15.57 -4.32 6.70
C MET A 575 15.11 -4.48 8.16
N TYR A 576 13.96 -3.89 8.51
CA TYR A 576 13.35 -4.00 9.84
C TYR A 576 12.58 -5.30 10.05
N SER A 577 11.71 -5.65 9.12
CA SER A 577 10.82 -6.82 9.24
C SER A 577 11.58 -8.16 9.23
N THR A 578 12.76 -8.20 8.59
CA THR A 578 13.60 -9.41 8.54
C THR A 578 14.57 -9.50 9.70
N ALA A 579 14.79 -8.43 10.47
CA ALA A 579 15.66 -8.44 11.64
C ALA A 579 15.08 -9.34 12.76
N ASP A 580 15.98 -10.02 13.46
CA ASP A 580 15.62 -10.86 14.62
C ASP A 580 15.47 -9.98 15.87
N VAL A 581 14.27 -9.42 16.03
CA VAL A 581 13.95 -8.49 17.11
C VAL A 581 12.95 -9.10 18.09
N ASN A 582 13.14 -8.83 19.38
CA ASN A 582 12.19 -9.26 20.41
C ASN A 582 11.89 -8.13 21.42
N ARG A 583 12.91 -7.47 21.98
CA ARG A 583 12.74 -6.39 22.96
C ARG A 583 13.66 -5.23 22.64
N MET A 584 13.14 -4.02 22.83
CA MET A 584 14.01 -2.84 22.82
C MET A 584 14.98 -2.88 23.99
N VAL A 585 16.12 -2.24 23.81
CA VAL A 585 17.06 -1.89 24.89
C VAL A 585 17.25 -0.38 24.91
N ALA A 586 17.66 0.17 26.06
CA ALA A 586 17.88 1.60 26.18
C ALA A 586 19.03 2.06 25.27
N VAL A 587 18.85 3.17 24.59
CA VAL A 587 19.85 3.82 23.72
C VAL A 587 19.95 5.28 24.10
N ASP A 588 21.18 5.77 24.29
CA ASP A 588 21.48 7.19 24.42
C ASP A 588 22.35 7.60 23.22
N ALA A 589 21.78 8.40 22.33
CA ALA A 589 22.44 8.87 21.13
C ALA A 589 22.58 10.41 21.18
N GLN A 590 23.81 10.90 21.25
CA GLN A 590 24.12 12.32 21.39
C GLN A 590 24.31 13.00 20.02
N GLY A 591 23.42 12.74 19.06
CA GLY A 591 23.51 13.24 17.69
C GLY A 591 23.02 14.67 17.45
N GLY A 592 22.54 15.37 18.50
CA GLY A 592 21.86 16.67 18.35
C GLY A 592 20.43 16.54 17.81
N SER A 593 19.72 17.67 17.78
CA SER A 593 18.35 17.74 17.31
C SER A 593 18.02 19.08 16.65
N TYR A 594 16.93 19.10 15.87
CA TYR A 594 16.38 20.32 15.28
C TYR A 594 14.90 20.48 15.66
N SER A 595 14.36 21.66 15.43
CA SER A 595 12.93 21.95 15.55
C SER A 595 12.38 22.49 14.25
N VAL A 596 11.13 22.13 13.96
CA VAL A 596 10.37 22.64 12.82
C VAL A 596 9.40 23.69 13.33
N HIS A 597 9.41 24.85 12.72
CA HIS A 597 8.51 25.97 13.00
C HIS A 597 7.70 26.29 11.76
N ASN A 598 6.41 26.57 11.93
CA ASN A 598 5.45 26.79 10.86
C ASN A 598 5.53 25.66 9.81
N GLY A 599 5.44 24.43 10.29
CA GLY A 599 5.70 23.20 9.54
C GLY A 599 4.63 22.82 8.52
N ILE A 600 4.67 21.57 8.10
CA ILE A 600 3.82 20.99 7.04
C ILE A 600 2.58 20.33 7.65
N THR A 601 1.60 20.08 6.79
CA THR A 601 0.33 19.44 7.15
C THR A 601 -0.40 20.23 8.25
N ARG A 602 -0.76 19.62 9.38
CA ARG A 602 -1.40 20.24 10.54
C ARG A 602 -0.43 20.48 11.70
N HIS A 603 0.87 20.30 11.46
CA HIS A 603 1.90 20.29 12.51
C HIS A 603 2.83 21.50 12.38
N ALA A 604 2.34 22.65 12.87
CA ALA A 604 3.12 23.90 12.81
C ALA A 604 4.41 23.84 13.64
N GLU A 605 4.42 23.12 14.76
CA GLU A 605 5.55 23.05 15.68
C GLU A 605 5.93 21.60 15.99
N ILE A 606 7.16 21.21 15.64
CA ILE A 606 7.72 19.90 15.98
C ILE A 606 9.08 20.10 16.64
N PRO A 607 9.13 20.16 17.99
CA PRO A 607 10.39 20.39 18.70
C PRO A 607 11.22 19.11 18.87
N ASN A 608 12.53 19.30 18.98
CA ASN A 608 13.50 18.28 19.39
C ASN A 608 13.52 17.01 18.52
N VAL A 609 13.47 17.17 17.22
CA VAL A 609 13.61 16.07 16.26
C VAL A 609 15.07 15.60 16.21
N PRO A 610 15.41 14.35 16.56
CA PRO A 610 16.79 13.89 16.55
C PRO A 610 17.32 13.81 15.12
N TYR A 611 18.54 14.29 14.86
CA TYR A 611 19.21 14.09 13.58
C TYR A 611 19.56 12.61 13.36
N LEU A 612 20.07 11.94 14.41
CA LEU A 612 20.25 10.48 14.40
C LEU A 612 19.12 9.86 15.21
N ASP A 613 18.16 9.26 14.50
CA ASP A 613 17.07 8.54 15.12
C ASP A 613 17.43 7.07 15.29
N THR A 614 17.71 6.66 16.53
CA THR A 614 18.27 5.34 16.84
C THR A 614 17.35 4.53 17.74
N VAL A 615 17.18 3.25 17.44
CA VAL A 615 16.62 2.23 18.34
C VAL A 615 17.52 1.00 18.32
N ALA A 616 17.61 0.31 19.45
CA ALA A 616 18.32 -0.95 19.52
C ALA A 616 17.44 -2.03 20.14
N THR A 617 17.66 -3.28 19.71
CA THR A 617 16.85 -4.43 20.13
C THR A 617 17.74 -5.63 20.43
N LEU A 618 17.26 -6.49 21.33
CA LEU A 618 17.75 -7.85 21.50
C LEU A 618 16.74 -8.83 20.91
N ASN A 619 17.26 -9.93 20.35
CA ASN A 619 16.44 -11.08 20.00
C ASN A 619 16.01 -11.87 21.27
N ALA A 620 15.12 -12.86 21.11
CA ALA A 620 14.60 -13.64 22.23
C ALA A 620 15.69 -14.45 22.98
N ALA A 621 16.73 -14.87 22.28
CA ALA A 621 17.86 -15.60 22.87
C ALA A 621 18.86 -14.68 23.62
N GLY A 622 18.82 -13.37 23.39
CA GLY A 622 19.76 -12.40 23.94
C GLY A 622 21.19 -12.53 23.38
N ASP A 623 21.32 -13.12 22.21
CA ASP A 623 22.60 -13.35 21.52
C ASP A 623 22.78 -12.53 20.24
N THR A 624 21.75 -11.85 19.79
CA THR A 624 21.78 -10.92 18.68
C THR A 624 21.26 -9.56 19.11
N LEU A 625 22.10 -8.53 18.94
CA LEU A 625 21.76 -7.14 19.18
C LEU A 625 21.72 -6.41 17.85
N THR A 626 20.63 -5.70 17.58
CA THR A 626 20.44 -4.93 16.34
C THR A 626 20.26 -3.47 16.67
N LEU A 627 21.05 -2.59 16.05
CA LEU A 627 20.92 -1.14 16.12
C LEU A 627 20.39 -0.62 14.78
N PHE A 628 19.26 0.04 14.81
CA PHE A 628 18.66 0.74 13.69
C PHE A 628 18.95 2.24 13.83
N CYS A 629 19.42 2.86 12.76
CA CYS A 629 19.74 4.29 12.74
C CYS A 629 19.24 4.93 11.46
N VAL A 630 18.48 6.01 11.61
CA VAL A 630 18.08 6.90 10.51
C VAL A 630 18.87 8.20 10.67
N ASN A 631 19.73 8.53 9.70
CA ASN A 631 20.39 9.82 9.65
C ASN A 631 19.56 10.79 8.80
N ARG A 632 18.91 11.75 9.47
CA ARG A 632 18.06 12.80 8.87
C ARG A 632 18.82 14.04 8.40
N HIS A 633 20.15 14.09 8.57
CA HIS A 633 20.94 15.18 8.00
C HIS A 633 20.89 15.11 6.47
N LEU A 634 20.60 16.24 5.84
CA LEU A 634 20.51 16.33 4.37
C LEU A 634 21.88 16.33 3.68
N ARG A 635 22.97 16.64 4.39
CA ARG A 635 24.31 16.79 3.77
C ARG A 635 25.46 16.40 4.68
N LYS A 636 25.19 15.88 5.89
CA LYS A 636 26.24 15.59 6.87
C LYS A 636 26.30 14.13 7.23
N ASP A 637 27.36 13.48 6.83
CA ASP A 637 27.73 12.19 7.38
C ASP A 637 28.13 12.34 8.85
N VAL A 638 27.69 11.43 9.70
CA VAL A 638 27.92 11.52 11.15
C VAL A 638 28.81 10.38 11.57
N ALA A 639 30.08 10.70 11.86
CA ALA A 639 31.00 9.78 12.50
C ALA A 639 30.61 9.60 13.97
N THR A 640 30.48 8.35 14.42
CA THR A 640 30.03 8.00 15.76
C THR A 640 30.95 7.00 16.40
N GLU A 641 31.03 7.08 17.72
CA GLU A 641 31.54 6.02 18.61
C GLU A 641 30.36 5.28 19.22
N ILE A 642 30.31 3.96 19.06
CA ILE A 642 29.21 3.14 19.57
C ILE A 642 29.74 2.22 20.66
N ASP A 643 29.20 2.33 21.86
CA ASP A 643 29.55 1.52 23.00
C ASP A 643 28.40 0.56 23.37
N LEU A 644 28.72 -0.73 23.48
CA LEU A 644 27.76 -1.77 23.83
C LEU A 644 27.90 -2.17 25.31
N HIS A 645 26.97 -1.72 26.14
CA HIS A 645 26.91 -2.06 27.57
C HIS A 645 26.09 -3.34 27.79
N GLY A 646 26.63 -4.28 28.56
CA GLY A 646 25.95 -5.55 28.85
C GLY A 646 25.92 -6.55 27.69
N PHE A 647 26.59 -6.24 26.55
CA PHE A 647 26.67 -7.12 25.38
C PHE A 647 28.11 -7.23 24.88
N ARG A 648 28.68 -8.43 25.01
CA ARG A 648 30.01 -8.71 24.48
C ARG A 648 29.85 -9.19 23.03
N ALA A 649 30.05 -8.31 22.07
CA ALA A 649 29.99 -8.64 20.65
C ALA A 649 31.13 -9.59 20.24
N SER A 650 30.91 -10.39 19.20
CA SER A 650 31.95 -11.11 18.46
C SER A 650 32.86 -10.09 17.75
N GLY A 651 34.01 -10.55 17.20
CA GLY A 651 34.98 -9.65 16.54
C GLY A 651 34.48 -8.95 15.28
N THR A 652 33.28 -9.27 14.79
CA THR A 652 32.66 -8.67 13.57
C THR A 652 31.18 -8.40 13.76
N ALA A 653 30.68 -7.41 13.03
CA ALA A 653 29.26 -7.10 12.89
C ALA A 653 28.89 -6.91 11.41
N GLN A 654 27.61 -7.07 11.10
CA GLN A 654 27.06 -6.78 9.77
C GLN A 654 26.43 -5.39 9.75
N ALA A 655 26.68 -4.65 8.68
CA ALA A 655 26.01 -3.39 8.40
C ALA A 655 25.25 -3.48 7.08
N GLN A 656 24.00 -3.05 7.08
CA GLN A 656 23.20 -2.81 5.88
C GLN A 656 22.86 -1.33 5.83
N THR A 657 23.13 -0.67 4.71
CA THR A 657 22.86 0.75 4.53
C THR A 657 22.08 0.98 3.25
N LEU A 658 20.93 1.62 3.37
CA LEU A 658 20.08 2.08 2.26
C LEU A 658 20.29 3.58 2.09
N ARG A 659 20.72 4.01 0.91
CA ARG A 659 20.93 5.41 0.51
C ARG A 659 20.97 5.53 -1.01
N SER A 660 20.86 6.76 -1.51
CA SER A 660 21.10 7.10 -2.92
C SER A 660 21.90 8.39 -3.04
N GLY A 661 22.07 8.89 -4.25
CA GLY A 661 22.72 10.20 -4.50
C GLY A 661 21.86 11.39 -4.10
N SER A 662 20.54 11.20 -4.02
CA SER A 662 19.56 12.19 -3.60
C SER A 662 18.31 11.50 -3.04
N ILE A 663 17.67 12.12 -2.04
CA ILE A 663 16.38 11.63 -1.49
C ILE A 663 15.23 11.60 -2.52
N TYR A 664 15.40 12.24 -3.66
CA TYR A 664 14.39 12.28 -4.74
C TYR A 664 14.57 11.19 -5.79
N GLU A 665 15.64 10.38 -5.72
CA GLU A 665 15.84 9.26 -6.62
C GLU A 665 14.86 8.14 -6.35
N VAL A 666 14.50 7.41 -7.42
CA VAL A 666 13.49 6.34 -7.42
C VAL A 666 14.05 5.07 -8.07
N ASN A 667 13.43 3.95 -7.77
CA ASN A 667 13.50 2.76 -8.60
C ASN A 667 12.37 2.81 -9.64
N ASP A 668 12.62 2.35 -10.85
CA ASP A 668 11.60 2.27 -11.90
C ASP A 668 11.71 0.99 -12.75
N ALA A 669 10.87 0.87 -13.76
CA ALA A 669 10.87 -0.32 -14.61
C ALA A 669 12.14 -0.45 -15.47
N ALA A 670 12.86 0.63 -15.76
CA ALA A 670 14.10 0.64 -16.53
C ALA A 670 15.33 0.33 -15.65
N ASP A 671 15.33 0.84 -14.42
CA ASP A 671 16.37 0.59 -13.42
C ASP A 671 15.74 0.13 -12.06
N PRO A 672 15.30 -1.15 -12.00
CA PRO A 672 14.49 -1.65 -10.90
C PRO A 672 15.25 -1.83 -9.58
N GLU A 673 16.58 -1.77 -9.61
CA GLU A 673 17.47 -1.99 -8.46
C GLU A 673 18.44 -0.80 -8.23
N HIS A 674 18.13 0.37 -8.76
CA HIS A 674 18.92 1.60 -8.60
C HIS A 674 19.22 1.90 -7.11
N ILE A 675 18.22 1.74 -6.26
CA ILE A 675 18.33 1.96 -4.82
C ILE A 675 18.03 0.65 -4.10
N THR A 676 19.08 0.02 -3.56
CA THR A 676 19.00 -1.21 -2.77
C THR A 676 19.97 -1.15 -1.59
N PRO A 677 19.74 -1.91 -0.49
CA PRO A 677 20.64 -1.92 0.65
C PRO A 677 22.02 -2.49 0.31
N ALA A 678 23.06 -1.72 0.56
CA ALA A 678 24.43 -2.19 0.51
C ALA A 678 24.81 -2.90 1.83
N SER A 679 25.49 -4.04 1.74
CA SER A 679 25.95 -4.80 2.91
C SER A 679 27.45 -4.70 3.07
N SER A 680 27.93 -4.56 4.31
CA SER A 680 29.35 -4.58 4.67
C SER A 680 29.58 -5.24 6.02
N THR A 681 30.84 -5.61 6.28
CA THR A 681 31.27 -6.21 7.56
C THR A 681 32.15 -5.21 8.31
N LEU A 682 31.85 -5.02 9.59
CA LEU A 682 32.60 -4.15 10.50
C LEU A 682 33.46 -4.97 11.44
N THR A 683 34.63 -4.44 11.79
CA THR A 683 35.44 -4.98 12.90
C THR A 683 34.96 -4.37 14.22
N VAL A 684 34.77 -5.22 15.23
CA VAL A 684 34.26 -4.83 16.57
C VAL A 684 35.30 -5.16 17.64
N PRO A 685 36.31 -4.32 17.85
CA PRO A 685 37.30 -4.56 18.88
C PRO A 685 36.73 -4.26 20.27
N PHE A 686 36.66 -5.27 21.13
CA PHE A 686 36.29 -5.12 22.56
C PHE A 686 34.96 -4.42 22.87
N GLY A 687 33.99 -4.39 21.92
CA GLY A 687 32.68 -3.75 22.13
C GLY A 687 32.63 -2.25 21.85
N HIS A 688 33.74 -1.64 21.42
CA HIS A 688 33.81 -0.26 20.94
C HIS A 688 33.87 -0.24 19.41
N ILE A 689 33.00 0.54 18.78
CA ILE A 689 32.83 0.56 17.34
C ILE A 689 32.86 2.00 16.87
N VAL A 690 33.61 2.25 15.81
CA VAL A 690 33.54 3.50 15.06
C VAL A 690 32.76 3.24 13.77
N TYR A 691 31.69 4.01 13.55
CA TYR A 691 30.90 3.93 12.34
C TYR A 691 30.46 5.31 11.88
N THR A 692 30.53 5.54 10.57
CA THR A 692 30.04 6.78 9.96
C THR A 692 28.69 6.50 9.31
N PHE A 693 27.63 7.08 9.87
CA PHE A 693 26.29 7.03 9.27
C PHE A 693 26.21 8.05 8.14
N PRO A 694 26.04 7.62 6.88
CA PRO A 694 25.91 8.56 5.78
C PRO A 694 24.68 9.45 5.96
N HIS A 695 24.72 10.67 5.42
CA HIS A 695 23.53 11.54 5.38
C HIS A 695 22.40 10.87 4.58
N GLU A 696 21.16 11.24 4.88
CA GLU A 696 19.97 10.77 4.15
C GLU A 696 19.96 9.25 3.99
N SER A 697 20.17 8.53 5.09
CA SER A 697 20.32 7.06 5.05
C SER A 697 19.57 6.34 6.15
N VAL A 698 19.28 5.07 5.86
CA VAL A 698 18.81 4.07 6.82
C VAL A 698 19.88 3.02 6.98
N THR A 699 20.35 2.80 8.21
CA THR A 699 21.41 1.82 8.51
C THR A 699 20.96 0.85 9.60
N VAL A 700 21.21 -0.43 9.39
CA VAL A 700 21.00 -1.50 10.38
C VAL A 700 22.32 -2.18 10.67
N LEU A 701 22.76 -2.13 11.94
CA LEU A 701 23.95 -2.81 12.42
C LEU A 701 23.53 -4.02 13.26
N THR A 702 24.04 -5.21 12.91
CA THR A 702 23.73 -6.47 13.62
C THR A 702 24.97 -7.02 14.26
N PHE A 703 24.93 -7.21 15.57
CA PHE A 703 26.00 -7.74 16.40
C PHE A 703 25.59 -9.10 16.95
N HIS A 704 26.52 -10.06 16.90
CA HIS A 704 26.33 -11.36 17.53
C HIS A 704 27.21 -11.49 18.76
N LYS A 705 26.69 -12.14 19.81
CA LYS A 705 27.40 -12.35 21.06
C LYS A 705 28.61 -13.26 20.86
N ALA A 706 29.74 -12.88 21.46
CA ALA A 706 30.93 -13.73 21.49
C ALA A 706 30.63 -15.05 22.19
N LYS A 707 31.03 -16.17 21.58
CA LYS A 707 30.96 -17.48 22.24
C LYS A 707 31.81 -17.46 23.48
N SER A 708 31.29 -17.89 24.62
CA SER A 708 32.05 -18.10 25.83
C SER A 708 33.06 -19.26 25.60
N THR A 709 34.31 -18.94 25.43
CA THR A 709 35.38 -19.97 25.47
C THR A 709 35.52 -20.35 26.94
N MET A 710 34.80 -21.35 27.43
CA MET A 710 35.22 -22.05 28.65
C MET A 710 36.57 -22.66 28.38
N MET A 711 37.63 -22.06 28.89
CA MET A 711 38.90 -22.80 29.02
C MET A 711 38.61 -24.02 29.91
N PRO A 712 38.98 -25.23 29.50
CA PRO A 712 38.90 -26.36 30.41
C PRO A 712 39.81 -26.04 31.60
N ILE A 713 39.24 -26.08 32.81
CA ILE A 713 40.00 -26.01 34.06
C ILE A 713 40.98 -27.20 34.01
N GLN A 714 42.23 -26.94 33.76
CA GLN A 714 43.28 -27.94 33.95
C GLN A 714 43.33 -28.27 35.44
N ASN A 715 42.70 -29.38 35.80
CA ASN A 715 42.85 -29.98 37.12
C ASN A 715 44.33 -30.46 37.27
N THR A 716 45.19 -29.59 37.75
CA THR A 716 46.51 -30.00 38.18
C THR A 716 46.38 -30.80 39.48
N SER A 717 46.10 -32.10 39.33
CA SER A 717 46.29 -33.04 40.45
C SER A 717 47.78 -33.16 40.75
N ARG A 718 48.22 -32.57 41.86
CA ARG A 718 49.57 -32.83 42.43
C ARG A 718 49.63 -34.29 42.87
N PRO A 719 50.68 -35.01 42.53
CA PRO A 719 50.88 -36.34 43.06
C PRO A 719 51.20 -36.27 44.56
N ARG A 720 50.41 -37.00 45.36
CA ARG A 720 50.75 -37.26 46.77
C ARG A 720 51.99 -38.22 46.82
N THR A 721 53.08 -37.69 47.27
CA THR A 721 54.22 -38.53 47.71
C THR A 721 53.90 -39.20 49.03
N THR A 722 53.76 -40.51 49.01
CA THR A 722 53.77 -41.37 50.22
C THR A 722 55.17 -41.52 50.72
N ARG A 723 55.33 -41.26 52.00
CA ARG A 723 56.35 -41.90 52.90
C ARG A 723 55.60 -42.76 53.89
#